data_45ef6cd755132e79467beacffd214c68
#
_entry.id   45ef6cd755132e79467beacffd214c68
#
_cell.length_a   1.000
_cell.length_b   1.000
_cell.length_c   1.000
_cell.angle_alpha   90.00
_cell.angle_beta   90.00
_cell.angle_gamma   90.00
#
_symmetry.space_group_name_H-M   'P 1'
#
loop_
_entity.id
_entity.type
_entity.pdbx_description
1 polymer ?
#
loop_
_entity_poly.entity_id
_entity_poly.type
_entity_poly.pdbx_seq_one_letter_code
_entity_poly.pdbx_strand_id
1 'polypeptide(L)'
;MNEDSKCPVTGETRKRATGRGASNRDWWPNQLNLKILHQNSPMSNPMGKEFNYAEEFKKLDLEALKKDLYALMTDSQDWWPADYGHYGPLFIRMAWHSAGTYRIGDGRGGAGSGSQRLAPLNSWPDNVNLDKARRLLWPIKQKYGQKISWADLMILAGNCALESMGFKTFGFGGGRQDAWEPEEDIYWGGEDTWLGDKRYSGDRELENPLAAVQMGQIYVNPEGPNGNPDPVASGRDVRETFARMAMNDEETVALVAGGHTFGKCHGAGDPTHVGPEPEAAGIEEQGLGWKSSFGSGKGGDTIGSGIEGAWKPNPTKWDMGYLKVLFKYEWELVKSPAGAHQWLAKDVNEEDMVVDAHDPSIKHRPMMTTADLSLRYDSIYEPIARRYLRNPEEFADTFARAWFKLTHRDMGPRSRYLGAEVPAVELIWQDPVPMVDHELIDAQDIAVLKGKILASGLSIWELVSTAWASASTFRGSDKRGGANGARIRLAPQKDWEVNQPAQLKKALQILGGIQKEFNGAQSCEKKVSFADLIVLGGCAAVEQAAKNAGHEAIIPFTPGRTDASQEQTDVGSFAVLEPAADGFRNYLKIKYAVSAEELLVDRAQLLTLTAPEMTVLIGGMRVLNANFGRSQHGVFTKRPEKLTNDFFVNLLDMSTTWKATSEDDNVFEGRDRSTGELKWTATRVDLIFGSNSQLRALAEVYGSEDSQEKFVHDFVTAWNKVMNLDRFDLV
;
A
#
# COMPACT_ATOMS: atom_id res chain seq x y z
N MET A 1 43.58 -1.23 -14.80
CA MET A 1 43.05 0.13 -14.60
C MET A 1 42.69 0.66 -15.99
N ASN A 2 41.41 0.76 -16.28
CA ASN A 2 40.93 1.32 -17.55
C ASN A 2 40.87 2.83 -17.36
N GLU A 3 41.76 3.56 -18.08
CA GLU A 3 41.65 5.01 -18.19
C GLU A 3 40.34 5.33 -18.95
N ASP A 4 39.39 5.94 -18.27
CA ASP A 4 38.20 6.51 -18.87
C ASP A 4 38.62 7.69 -19.73
N SER A 5 38.46 7.60 -21.05
CA SER A 5 38.73 8.73 -21.95
C SER A 5 37.65 9.78 -21.83
N LYS A 6 38.05 11.04 -21.56
CA LYS A 6 37.11 12.17 -21.48
C LYS A 6 36.54 12.53 -22.85
N CYS A 7 35.26 12.93 -22.85
CA CYS A 7 34.63 13.47 -24.06
C CYS A 7 35.31 14.75 -24.49
N PRO A 8 35.77 14.86 -25.75
CA PRO A 8 36.51 16.06 -26.22
C PRO A 8 35.66 17.34 -26.30
N VAL A 9 34.32 17.22 -26.24
CA VAL A 9 33.40 18.37 -26.33
C VAL A 9 32.91 18.82 -24.95
N THR A 10 32.65 17.90 -24.01
CA THR A 10 32.08 18.24 -22.70
C THR A 10 33.07 18.09 -21.56
N GLY A 11 34.24 17.49 -21.79
CA GLY A 11 35.20 17.19 -20.73
C GLY A 11 34.78 16.06 -19.79
N GLU A 12 33.61 15.44 -20.01
CA GLU A 12 33.09 14.33 -19.20
C GLU A 12 33.70 12.99 -19.62
N THR A 13 33.81 12.08 -18.66
CA THR A 13 34.38 10.76 -18.88
C THR A 13 33.47 9.92 -19.78
N ARG A 14 33.93 9.57 -20.99
CA ARG A 14 33.19 8.73 -21.92
C ARG A 14 33.23 7.28 -21.47
N LYS A 15 32.09 6.71 -21.04
CA LYS A 15 31.96 5.24 -20.92
C LYS A 15 31.98 4.60 -22.31
N ARG A 16 32.87 3.63 -22.54
CA ARG A 16 32.97 2.92 -23.83
C ARG A 16 31.67 2.15 -24.07
N ALA A 17 31.00 2.44 -25.18
CA ALA A 17 29.78 1.74 -25.62
C ALA A 17 30.01 0.29 -26.08
N THR A 18 31.27 -0.14 -26.15
CA THR A 18 31.64 -1.48 -26.66
C THR A 18 32.27 -2.31 -25.56
N GLY A 19 31.58 -3.37 -25.13
CA GLY A 19 32.13 -4.38 -24.25
C GLY A 19 31.28 -4.80 -23.04
N ARG A 20 30.51 -3.93 -22.47
CA ARG A 20 29.39 -4.23 -21.55
C ARG A 20 28.23 -3.38 -22.00
N GLY A 21 27.07 -3.98 -22.29
CA GLY A 21 25.90 -3.24 -22.69
C GLY A 21 25.61 -2.16 -21.65
N ALA A 22 25.53 -0.89 -22.07
CA ALA A 22 25.10 0.17 -21.19
C ALA A 22 23.67 -0.09 -20.74
N SER A 23 23.40 0.01 -19.46
CA SER A 23 22.04 -0.02 -18.95
C SER A 23 21.36 1.31 -19.24
N ASN A 24 20.04 1.34 -19.21
CA ASN A 24 19.28 2.58 -19.33
C ASN A 24 19.69 3.62 -18.29
N ARG A 25 20.09 3.19 -17.09
CA ARG A 25 20.64 4.08 -16.04
C ARG A 25 21.93 4.79 -16.43
N ASP A 26 22.75 4.17 -17.26
CA ASP A 26 24.01 4.78 -17.74
C ASP A 26 23.77 5.88 -18.77
N TRP A 27 22.68 5.78 -19.53
CA TRP A 27 22.33 6.73 -20.57
C TRP A 27 21.38 7.84 -20.08
N TRP A 28 20.51 7.48 -19.15
CA TRP A 28 19.44 8.36 -18.66
C TRP A 28 19.22 8.14 -17.16
N PRO A 29 19.97 8.82 -16.30
CA PRO A 29 19.89 8.61 -14.84
C PRO A 29 18.51 8.94 -14.27
N ASN A 30 17.73 9.82 -14.91
CA ASN A 30 16.39 10.21 -14.51
C ASN A 30 15.31 9.53 -15.36
N GLN A 31 15.54 8.30 -15.82
CA GLN A 31 14.58 7.56 -16.59
C GLN A 31 13.33 7.23 -15.77
N LEU A 32 12.15 7.53 -16.36
CA LEU A 32 10.85 7.16 -15.79
C LEU A 32 10.73 5.65 -15.59
N ASN A 33 10.42 5.21 -14.38
CA ASN A 33 10.26 3.79 -14.05
C ASN A 33 8.89 3.25 -14.48
N LEU A 34 8.78 2.78 -15.72
CA LEU A 34 7.57 2.15 -16.23
C LEU A 34 7.44 0.67 -15.85
N LYS A 35 8.46 0.06 -15.26
CA LYS A 35 8.42 -1.36 -14.87
C LYS A 35 7.35 -1.63 -13.83
N ILE A 36 7.08 -0.69 -12.94
CA ILE A 36 6.04 -0.82 -11.92
C ILE A 36 4.64 -1.05 -12.51
N LEU A 37 4.39 -0.66 -13.76
CA LEU A 37 3.13 -0.89 -14.46
C LEU A 37 3.01 -2.32 -15.02
N HIS A 38 4.05 -3.11 -14.93
CA HIS A 38 4.11 -4.49 -15.43
C HIS A 38 4.37 -5.51 -14.32
N GLN A 39 4.43 -5.06 -13.08
CA GLN A 39 4.57 -5.96 -11.92
C GLN A 39 3.38 -6.92 -11.81
N ASN A 40 3.66 -8.12 -11.32
CA ASN A 40 2.66 -9.17 -11.15
C ASN A 40 1.89 -9.50 -12.44
N SER A 41 2.60 -9.46 -13.58
CA SER A 41 2.04 -9.86 -14.86
C SER A 41 1.43 -11.26 -14.78
N PRO A 42 0.25 -11.52 -15.41
CA PRO A 42 -0.28 -12.88 -15.52
C PRO A 42 0.69 -13.88 -16.16
N MET A 43 1.70 -13.42 -16.90
CA MET A 43 2.73 -14.27 -17.51
C MET A 43 3.77 -14.74 -16.49
N SER A 44 4.01 -14.00 -15.42
CA SER A 44 4.92 -14.37 -14.33
C SER A 44 4.24 -15.14 -13.19
N ASN A 45 2.91 -15.26 -13.24
CA ASN A 45 2.14 -15.99 -12.23
C ASN A 45 2.21 -17.51 -12.48
N PRO A 46 2.90 -18.29 -11.62
CA PRO A 46 3.05 -19.73 -11.80
C PRO A 46 1.74 -20.52 -11.60
N MET A 47 0.73 -19.91 -11.01
CA MET A 47 -0.57 -20.57 -10.74
C MET A 47 -1.46 -20.64 -11.99
N GLY A 48 -1.16 -19.83 -13.02
CA GLY A 48 -1.95 -19.79 -14.26
C GLY A 48 -3.23 -18.94 -14.13
N LYS A 49 -3.85 -18.68 -15.28
CA LYS A 49 -5.00 -17.75 -15.38
C LYS A 49 -6.30 -18.29 -14.77
N GLU A 50 -6.46 -19.61 -14.74
CA GLU A 50 -7.67 -20.28 -14.24
C GLU A 50 -7.66 -20.47 -12.71
N PHE A 51 -6.54 -20.15 -12.04
CA PHE A 51 -6.42 -20.30 -10.60
C PHE A 51 -7.23 -19.22 -9.87
N ASN A 52 -8.15 -19.65 -9.02
CA ASN A 52 -8.92 -18.79 -8.14
C ASN A 52 -8.64 -19.13 -6.68
N TYR A 53 -7.91 -18.27 -5.99
CA TYR A 53 -7.50 -18.50 -4.62
C TYR A 53 -8.70 -18.60 -3.65
N ALA A 54 -9.75 -17.81 -3.88
CA ALA A 54 -10.94 -17.88 -3.02
C ALA A 54 -11.61 -19.25 -3.08
N GLU A 55 -11.67 -19.87 -4.28
CA GLU A 55 -12.21 -21.22 -4.44
C GLU A 55 -11.29 -22.30 -3.84
N GLU A 56 -9.98 -22.11 -3.89
CA GLU A 56 -9.03 -23.02 -3.23
C GLU A 56 -9.10 -22.89 -1.70
N PHE A 57 -9.20 -21.67 -1.18
CA PHE A 57 -9.32 -21.43 0.26
C PHE A 57 -10.60 -22.06 0.85
N LYS A 58 -11.71 -22.08 0.12
CA LYS A 58 -12.96 -22.76 0.56
C LYS A 58 -12.77 -24.27 0.81
N LYS A 59 -11.74 -24.89 0.22
CA LYS A 59 -11.41 -26.31 0.40
C LYS A 59 -10.50 -26.54 1.61
N LEU A 60 -10.08 -25.48 2.31
CA LEU A 60 -9.19 -25.55 3.46
C LEU A 60 -9.96 -26.02 4.71
N ASP A 61 -9.43 -27.04 5.37
CA ASP A 61 -9.80 -27.37 6.75
C ASP A 61 -9.00 -26.45 7.69
N LEU A 62 -9.58 -25.31 8.04
CA LEU A 62 -8.94 -24.29 8.88
C LEU A 62 -8.62 -24.80 10.28
N GLU A 63 -9.51 -25.62 10.87
CA GLU A 63 -9.32 -26.20 12.20
C GLU A 63 -8.13 -27.18 12.22
N ALA A 64 -8.01 -28.02 11.20
CA ALA A 64 -6.86 -28.91 11.07
C ALA A 64 -5.57 -28.14 10.90
N LEU A 65 -5.57 -27.06 10.10
CA LEU A 65 -4.41 -26.19 9.92
C LEU A 65 -4.02 -25.51 11.24
N LYS A 66 -4.96 -24.93 11.96
CA LYS A 66 -4.71 -24.32 13.29
C LYS A 66 -4.13 -25.33 14.27
N LYS A 67 -4.64 -26.55 14.28
CA LYS A 67 -4.09 -27.62 15.11
C LYS A 67 -2.62 -27.94 14.81
N ASP A 68 -2.25 -27.99 13.52
CA ASP A 68 -0.86 -28.16 13.13
C ASP A 68 0.02 -26.96 13.53
N LEU A 69 -0.50 -25.75 13.40
CA LEU A 69 0.19 -24.54 13.85
C LEU A 69 0.40 -24.53 15.37
N TYR A 70 -0.61 -24.90 16.16
CA TYR A 70 -0.47 -25.02 17.63
C TYR A 70 0.56 -26.08 18.00
N ALA A 71 0.62 -27.18 17.31
CA ALA A 71 1.63 -28.22 17.55
C ALA A 71 3.03 -27.70 17.28
N LEU A 72 3.21 -26.95 16.18
CA LEU A 72 4.49 -26.34 15.83
C LEU A 72 4.99 -25.34 16.87
N MET A 73 4.12 -24.64 17.59
CA MET A 73 4.53 -23.62 18.58
C MET A 73 5.49 -24.16 19.63
N THR A 74 5.35 -25.41 20.03
CA THR A 74 6.17 -26.03 21.09
C THR A 74 7.08 -27.18 20.59
N ASP A 75 7.12 -27.40 19.27
CA ASP A 75 8.00 -28.40 18.64
C ASP A 75 9.38 -27.76 18.30
N SER A 76 10.18 -27.53 19.34
CA SER A 76 11.48 -26.87 19.24
C SER A 76 12.47 -27.68 18.42
N GLN A 77 13.04 -27.08 17.37
CA GLN A 77 13.98 -27.72 16.45
C GLN A 77 15.44 -27.45 16.82
N ASP A 78 16.29 -28.46 16.81
CA ASP A 78 17.73 -28.33 17.15
C ASP A 78 18.46 -27.33 16.24
N TRP A 79 18.03 -27.19 14.98
CA TRP A 79 18.69 -26.27 14.07
C TRP A 79 18.34 -24.80 14.35
N TRP A 80 17.20 -24.52 15.01
CA TRP A 80 16.76 -23.19 15.48
C TRP A 80 15.91 -23.36 16.74
N PRO A 81 16.51 -23.46 17.96
CA PRO A 81 15.79 -23.70 19.20
C PRO A 81 14.82 -22.55 19.54
N ALA A 82 13.65 -22.92 20.04
CA ALA A 82 12.64 -21.97 20.47
C ALA A 82 13.02 -21.32 21.80
N ASP A 83 12.96 -19.98 21.88
CA ASP A 83 13.11 -19.25 23.15
C ASP A 83 11.98 -19.67 24.11
N TYR A 84 12.35 -19.93 25.35
CA TYR A 84 11.40 -20.42 26.38
C TYR A 84 10.60 -21.66 25.94
N GLY A 85 11.12 -22.43 24.96
CA GLY A 85 10.45 -23.61 24.40
C GLY A 85 9.20 -23.30 23.56
N HIS A 86 9.03 -22.07 23.08
CA HIS A 86 7.82 -21.66 22.36
C HIS A 86 8.12 -20.69 21.19
N TYR A 87 7.79 -21.07 19.95
CA TYR A 87 8.00 -20.24 18.76
C TYR A 87 7.01 -19.08 18.62
N GLY A 88 5.96 -19.03 19.42
CA GLY A 88 4.92 -18.00 19.31
C GLY A 88 5.45 -16.58 19.17
N PRO A 89 6.37 -16.10 20.00
CA PRO A 89 6.93 -14.75 19.86
C PRO A 89 7.61 -14.51 18.51
N LEU A 90 8.31 -15.50 17.95
CA LEU A 90 8.92 -15.42 16.63
C LEU A 90 7.86 -15.30 15.52
N PHE A 91 6.74 -16.01 15.60
CA PHE A 91 5.65 -15.93 14.64
C PHE A 91 4.83 -14.66 14.80
N ILE A 92 4.64 -14.12 16.00
CA ILE A 92 4.04 -12.80 16.21
C ILE A 92 4.90 -11.74 15.50
N ARG A 93 6.22 -11.77 15.72
CA ARG A 93 7.14 -10.84 15.06
C ARG A 93 7.10 -10.99 13.54
N MET A 94 7.05 -12.21 12.98
CA MET A 94 6.92 -12.43 11.55
C MET A 94 5.63 -11.81 10.99
N ALA A 95 4.47 -12.06 11.63
CA ALA A 95 3.20 -11.50 11.21
C ALA A 95 3.17 -9.97 11.30
N TRP A 96 3.71 -9.42 12.40
CA TRP A 96 3.86 -7.98 12.60
C TRP A 96 4.72 -7.33 11.50
N HIS A 97 5.88 -7.91 11.22
CA HIS A 97 6.80 -7.39 10.20
C HIS A 97 6.29 -7.62 8.76
N SER A 98 5.40 -8.57 8.53
CA SER A 98 4.67 -8.68 7.26
C SER A 98 3.67 -7.53 7.09
N ALA A 99 2.93 -7.20 8.16
CA ALA A 99 1.84 -6.23 8.12
C ALA A 99 2.30 -4.78 8.31
N GLY A 100 3.34 -4.58 9.09
CA GLY A 100 3.78 -3.25 9.54
C GLY A 100 4.49 -2.39 8.50
N THR A 101 4.72 -2.91 7.30
CA THR A 101 5.18 -2.14 6.15
C THR A 101 4.07 -1.31 5.48
N TYR A 102 2.81 -1.49 5.90
CA TYR A 102 1.67 -0.75 5.35
C TYR A 102 1.81 0.77 5.54
N ARG A 103 1.54 1.51 4.47
CA ARG A 103 1.54 2.98 4.43
C ARG A 103 0.15 3.49 4.08
N ILE A 104 -0.47 4.28 4.97
CA ILE A 104 -1.81 4.82 4.72
C ILE A 104 -1.83 5.81 3.54
N GLY A 105 -0.72 6.52 3.29
CA GLY A 105 -0.61 7.55 2.26
C GLY A 105 -0.85 7.04 0.84
N ASP A 106 -0.34 5.85 0.51
CA ASP A 106 -0.50 5.23 -0.81
C ASP A 106 -1.04 3.79 -0.76
N GLY A 107 -1.25 3.25 0.43
CA GLY A 107 -1.79 1.90 0.64
C GLY A 107 -0.84 0.76 0.33
N ARG A 108 0.43 1.05 0.00
CA ARG A 108 1.45 0.03 -0.28
C ARG A 108 2.01 -0.58 0.99
N GLY A 109 2.79 -1.63 0.82
CA GLY A 109 3.24 -2.46 1.94
C GLY A 109 2.12 -3.36 2.47
N GLY A 110 2.29 -3.83 3.71
CA GLY A 110 1.32 -4.69 4.37
C GLY A 110 1.50 -6.18 4.06
N ALA A 111 0.57 -6.97 4.57
CA ALA A 111 0.63 -8.42 4.53
C ALA A 111 -0.02 -9.03 3.28
N GLY A 112 -0.69 -8.23 2.45
CA GLY A 112 -1.64 -8.66 1.42
C GLY A 112 -1.07 -9.52 0.30
N SER A 113 0.26 -9.54 0.12
CA SER A 113 0.92 -10.26 -0.97
C SER A 113 1.99 -11.26 -0.51
N GLY A 114 2.25 -11.36 0.80
CA GLY A 114 3.32 -12.21 1.33
C GLY A 114 4.73 -11.79 0.89
N SER A 115 4.93 -10.51 0.58
CA SER A 115 6.16 -9.93 0.04
C SER A 115 7.37 -10.05 0.98
N GLN A 116 7.19 -10.30 2.28
CA GLN A 116 8.28 -10.59 3.22
C GLN A 116 9.18 -11.77 2.78
N ARG A 117 8.70 -12.63 1.87
CA ARG A 117 9.49 -13.73 1.29
C ARG A 117 10.46 -13.29 0.21
N LEU A 118 10.26 -12.09 -0.33
CA LEU A 118 10.93 -11.58 -1.52
C LEU A 118 11.88 -10.43 -1.16
N ALA A 119 12.90 -10.22 -2.01
CA ALA A 119 13.75 -9.05 -1.90
C ALA A 119 12.93 -7.75 -2.10
N PRO A 120 13.33 -6.63 -1.45
CA PRO A 120 14.38 -6.51 -0.45
C PRO A 120 13.94 -6.92 0.95
N LEU A 121 12.64 -7.13 1.20
CA LEU A 121 12.05 -7.33 2.52
C LEU A 121 12.62 -8.52 3.27
N ASN A 122 12.88 -9.64 2.56
CA ASN A 122 13.46 -10.84 3.17
C ASN A 122 14.87 -10.61 3.74
N SER A 123 15.54 -9.55 3.31
CA SER A 123 16.93 -9.22 3.66
C SER A 123 17.08 -7.89 4.43
N TRP A 124 15.98 -7.23 4.77
CA TRP A 124 16.05 -6.05 5.62
C TRP A 124 16.59 -6.39 7.02
N PRO A 125 17.45 -5.55 7.62
CA PRO A 125 17.96 -5.77 8.96
C PRO A 125 16.87 -5.98 10.00
N ASP A 126 15.74 -5.30 9.88
CA ASP A 126 14.58 -5.47 10.77
C ASP A 126 13.98 -6.87 10.70
N ASN A 127 14.17 -7.56 9.60
CA ASN A 127 13.65 -8.92 9.36
C ASN A 127 14.69 -10.01 9.72
N VAL A 128 15.76 -9.64 10.42
CA VAL A 128 16.79 -10.59 10.86
C VAL A 128 16.16 -11.81 11.52
N ASN A 129 16.58 -13.01 11.06
CA ASN A 129 16.13 -14.31 11.52
C ASN A 129 14.64 -14.67 11.23
N LEU A 130 13.88 -13.84 10.51
CA LEU A 130 12.52 -14.21 10.06
C LEU A 130 12.51 -15.21 8.89
N ASP A 131 13.61 -15.38 8.21
CA ASP A 131 13.86 -16.48 7.27
C ASP A 131 13.70 -17.84 7.95
N LYS A 132 14.14 -17.97 9.22
CA LYS A 132 13.95 -19.18 10.04
C LYS A 132 12.47 -19.40 10.38
N ALA A 133 11.73 -18.34 10.71
CA ALA A 133 10.29 -18.45 10.94
C ALA A 133 9.55 -19.02 9.72
N ARG A 134 9.84 -18.50 8.53
CA ARG A 134 9.24 -19.00 7.28
C ARG A 134 9.69 -20.45 6.99
N ARG A 135 10.93 -20.80 7.29
CA ARG A 135 11.43 -22.18 7.11
C ARG A 135 10.72 -23.15 8.06
N LEU A 136 10.46 -22.77 9.30
CA LEU A 136 9.66 -23.56 10.26
C LEU A 136 8.24 -23.80 9.78
N LEU A 137 7.63 -22.86 9.05
CA LEU A 137 6.30 -23.03 8.48
C LEU A 137 6.24 -23.89 7.21
N TRP A 138 7.39 -24.17 6.56
CA TRP A 138 7.40 -24.89 5.29
C TRP A 138 6.69 -26.25 5.31
N PRO A 139 6.87 -27.13 6.32
CA PRO A 139 6.16 -28.41 6.36
C PRO A 139 4.64 -28.24 6.37
N ILE A 140 4.13 -27.21 7.03
CA ILE A 140 2.69 -26.88 7.05
C ILE A 140 2.26 -26.36 5.68
N LYS A 141 2.99 -25.40 5.11
CA LYS A 141 2.70 -24.89 3.75
C LYS A 141 2.71 -26.01 2.72
N GLN A 142 3.67 -26.92 2.81
CA GLN A 142 3.74 -28.10 1.94
C GLN A 142 2.51 -29.00 2.07
N LYS A 143 2.05 -29.25 3.28
CA LYS A 143 0.87 -30.09 3.57
C LYS A 143 -0.43 -29.50 3.01
N TYR A 144 -0.64 -28.21 3.17
CA TYR A 144 -1.89 -27.53 2.76
C TYR A 144 -1.83 -26.96 1.34
N GLY A 145 -0.64 -26.78 0.78
CA GLY A 145 -0.41 -26.42 -0.62
C GLY A 145 -1.11 -25.14 -1.05
N GLN A 146 -1.89 -25.23 -2.13
CA GLN A 146 -2.56 -24.09 -2.77
C GLN A 146 -3.79 -23.59 -1.99
N LYS A 147 -4.27 -24.36 -1.02
CA LYS A 147 -5.45 -24.00 -0.22
C LYS A 147 -5.18 -22.85 0.75
N ILE A 148 -3.92 -22.55 1.03
CA ILE A 148 -3.51 -21.39 1.81
C ILE A 148 -2.30 -20.72 1.16
N SER A 149 -2.38 -19.40 0.94
CA SER A 149 -1.23 -18.60 0.50
C SER A 149 -0.19 -18.47 1.62
N TRP A 150 1.04 -18.11 1.28
CA TRP A 150 2.03 -17.70 2.27
C TRP A 150 1.59 -16.45 3.03
N ALA A 151 0.96 -15.50 2.34
CA ALA A 151 0.44 -14.29 2.93
C ALA A 151 -0.55 -14.59 4.06
N ASP A 152 -1.55 -15.43 3.80
CA ASP A 152 -2.53 -15.85 4.82
C ASP A 152 -1.90 -16.72 5.90
N LEU A 153 -0.99 -17.63 5.55
CA LEU A 153 -0.34 -18.52 6.52
C LEU A 153 0.51 -17.77 7.54
N MET A 154 1.26 -16.75 7.09
CA MET A 154 2.10 -15.95 8.01
C MET A 154 1.26 -15.19 9.02
N ILE A 155 0.12 -14.62 8.59
CA ILE A 155 -0.79 -13.91 9.49
C ILE A 155 -1.54 -14.87 10.42
N LEU A 156 -2.03 -15.98 9.90
CA LEU A 156 -2.69 -17.01 10.72
C LEU A 156 -1.74 -17.60 11.76
N ALA A 157 -0.47 -17.81 11.42
CA ALA A 157 0.55 -18.26 12.38
C ALA A 157 0.73 -17.25 13.52
N GLY A 158 0.70 -15.95 13.24
CA GLY A 158 0.72 -14.90 14.27
C GLY A 158 -0.52 -14.96 15.19
N ASN A 159 -1.71 -15.18 14.64
CA ASN A 159 -2.93 -15.35 15.43
C ASN A 159 -2.86 -16.61 16.32
N CYS A 160 -2.51 -17.76 15.74
CA CYS A 160 -2.34 -19.00 16.49
C CYS A 160 -1.28 -18.88 17.58
N ALA A 161 -0.22 -18.10 17.33
CA ALA A 161 0.80 -17.82 18.35
C ALA A 161 0.20 -17.06 19.55
N LEU A 162 -0.53 -15.97 19.31
CA LEU A 162 -1.22 -15.21 20.35
C LEU A 162 -2.18 -16.08 21.13
N GLU A 163 -3.01 -16.88 20.44
CA GLU A 163 -4.00 -17.76 21.05
C GLU A 163 -3.36 -18.88 21.90
N SER A 164 -2.27 -19.48 21.42
CA SER A 164 -1.54 -20.52 22.14
C SER A 164 -0.89 -20.03 23.45
N MET A 165 -0.65 -18.72 23.55
CA MET A 165 -0.11 -18.07 24.75
C MET A 165 -1.19 -17.41 25.61
N GLY A 166 -2.48 -17.72 25.34
CA GLY A 166 -3.62 -17.35 26.17
C GLY A 166 -4.29 -16.02 25.82
N PHE A 167 -3.97 -15.42 24.67
CA PHE A 167 -4.65 -14.23 24.18
C PHE A 167 -5.80 -14.60 23.23
N LYS A 168 -6.94 -13.93 23.36
CA LYS A 168 -8.07 -14.10 22.45
C LYS A 168 -8.00 -13.06 21.33
N THR A 169 -7.72 -13.48 20.10
CA THR A 169 -7.72 -12.61 18.92
C THR A 169 -9.13 -12.12 18.57
N PHE A 170 -9.22 -11.02 17.80
CA PHE A 170 -10.50 -10.49 17.33
C PHE A 170 -11.11 -11.33 16.20
N GLY A 171 -10.27 -12.03 15.44
CA GLY A 171 -10.65 -12.90 14.35
C GLY A 171 -9.57 -13.01 13.27
N PHE A 172 -9.91 -13.68 12.18
CA PHE A 172 -9.06 -13.87 11.01
C PHE A 172 -9.90 -13.86 9.73
N GLY A 173 -9.46 -13.09 8.74
CA GLY A 173 -9.95 -13.17 7.36
C GLY A 173 -8.82 -13.61 6.45
N GLY A 174 -9.03 -14.70 5.70
CA GLY A 174 -8.19 -15.10 4.58
C GLY A 174 -8.54 -14.29 3.33
N GLY A 175 -7.83 -14.56 2.22
CA GLY A 175 -8.08 -13.92 0.93
C GLY A 175 -6.89 -13.13 0.38
N ARG A 176 -5.74 -13.15 1.05
CA ARG A 176 -4.48 -12.58 0.57
C ARG A 176 -3.87 -13.52 -0.46
N GLN A 177 -3.53 -12.97 -1.64
CA GLN A 177 -2.89 -13.73 -2.71
C GLN A 177 -1.38 -13.50 -2.69
N ASP A 178 -0.61 -14.54 -2.95
CA ASP A 178 0.84 -14.44 -3.02
C ASP A 178 1.32 -13.65 -4.24
N ALA A 179 2.28 -12.75 -4.03
CA ALA A 179 3.12 -12.21 -5.09
C ALA A 179 4.26 -13.20 -5.44
N TRP A 180 4.75 -13.11 -6.68
CA TRP A 180 5.75 -14.02 -7.23
C TRP A 180 7.03 -13.31 -7.67
N GLU A 181 7.09 -12.00 -7.52
CA GLU A 181 8.23 -11.15 -7.86
C GLU A 181 8.39 -10.03 -6.83
N PRO A 182 9.62 -9.52 -6.65
CA PRO A 182 9.87 -8.37 -5.77
C PRO A 182 9.07 -7.16 -6.17
N GLU A 183 8.59 -6.41 -5.18
CA GLU A 183 7.90 -5.15 -5.41
C GLU A 183 8.92 -4.03 -5.69
N GLU A 184 8.76 -3.33 -6.83
CA GLU A 184 9.48 -2.09 -7.11
C GLU A 184 8.58 -0.90 -6.74
N ASP A 185 9.05 -0.06 -5.82
CA ASP A 185 8.32 1.12 -5.36
C ASP A 185 9.08 2.39 -5.71
N ILE A 186 8.41 3.40 -6.25
CA ILE A 186 9.04 4.67 -6.63
C ILE A 186 9.36 5.58 -5.46
N TYR A 187 8.73 5.36 -4.29
CA TYR A 187 8.87 6.20 -3.11
C TYR A 187 9.74 5.62 -2.00
N TRP A 188 10.29 4.44 -2.18
CA TRP A 188 11.12 3.86 -1.15
C TRP A 188 12.50 4.51 -1.08
N GLY A 189 12.97 5.11 -2.16
CA GLY A 189 14.28 5.76 -2.24
C GLY A 189 15.43 4.77 -2.24
N GLY A 190 16.64 5.28 -1.98
CA GLY A 190 17.84 4.45 -1.84
C GLY A 190 17.95 3.85 -0.46
N GLU A 191 18.44 2.61 -0.34
CA GLU A 191 18.64 1.92 0.94
C GLU A 191 19.55 2.70 1.90
N ASP A 192 20.55 3.42 1.37
CA ASP A 192 21.42 4.28 2.14
C ASP A 192 20.69 5.47 2.80
N THR A 193 19.51 5.82 2.28
CA THR A 193 18.64 6.85 2.85
C THR A 193 17.69 6.28 3.88
N TRP A 194 17.25 5.02 3.72
CA TRP A 194 16.33 4.36 4.65
C TRP A 194 17.00 3.89 5.92
N LEU A 195 18.27 3.50 5.80
CA LEU A 195 19.04 3.01 6.92
C LEU A 195 19.29 4.15 7.91
N GLY A 196 18.69 4.03 9.07
CA GLY A 196 18.81 4.99 10.14
C GLY A 196 17.94 6.22 10.00
N ASP A 197 18.28 7.20 10.78
CA ASP A 197 17.54 8.46 10.90
C ASP A 197 17.71 9.38 9.69
N LYS A 198 18.46 8.99 8.63
CA LYS A 198 18.63 9.74 7.40
C LYS A 198 17.34 9.99 6.62
N ARG A 199 16.31 9.20 6.86
CA ARG A 199 14.98 9.37 6.25
C ARG A 199 14.25 10.64 6.71
N TYR A 200 14.62 11.17 7.87
CA TYR A 200 14.04 12.39 8.40
C TYR A 200 14.72 13.62 7.85
N SER A 201 13.96 14.68 7.58
CA SER A 201 14.46 16.00 7.20
C SER A 201 14.06 17.05 8.25
N GLY A 202 14.72 18.22 8.26
CA GLY A 202 14.39 19.32 9.15
C GLY A 202 14.33 18.92 10.63
N ASP A 203 13.23 19.25 11.30
CA ASP A 203 12.94 18.87 12.68
C ASP A 203 12.25 17.49 12.76
N ARG A 204 12.87 16.48 12.14
CA ARG A 204 12.38 15.09 12.04
C ARG A 204 11.06 14.97 11.27
N GLU A 205 10.96 15.70 10.17
CA GLU A 205 9.85 15.53 9.24
C GLU A 205 10.09 14.31 8.35
N LEU A 206 9.07 13.49 8.19
CA LEU A 206 9.10 12.31 7.35
C LEU A 206 8.28 12.57 6.08
N GLU A 207 8.92 12.42 4.91
CA GLU A 207 8.24 12.59 3.63
C GLU A 207 7.08 11.60 3.45
N ASN A 208 5.97 12.06 2.88
CA ASN A 208 4.92 11.16 2.43
C ASN A 208 5.38 10.46 1.12
N PRO A 209 5.10 9.16 0.95
CA PRO A 209 4.26 8.29 1.79
C PRO A 209 5.02 7.44 2.81
N LEU A 210 6.31 7.66 3.04
CA LEU A 210 7.13 6.81 3.90
C LEU A 210 6.52 6.62 5.30
N ALA A 211 6.48 5.38 5.76
CA ALA A 211 6.03 5.00 7.09
C ALA A 211 7.05 4.11 7.78
N ALA A 212 7.24 2.89 7.27
CA ALA A 212 8.19 1.93 7.81
C ALA A 212 9.62 2.18 7.32
N VAL A 213 10.61 1.69 8.06
CA VAL A 213 12.02 1.68 7.68
C VAL A 213 12.61 0.30 7.90
N GLN A 214 13.75 0.07 7.28
CA GLN A 214 14.53 -1.16 7.44
C GLN A 214 15.19 -1.31 8.80
N MET A 215 15.38 -0.23 9.51
CA MET A 215 16.30 -0.14 10.61
C MET A 215 15.70 -0.52 11.95
N GLY A 216 16.43 -1.33 12.67
CA GLY A 216 16.31 -1.62 14.09
C GLY A 216 15.00 -2.31 14.44
N GLN A 217 13.95 -1.58 14.55
CA GLN A 217 12.57 -2.06 14.55
C GLN A 217 11.87 -1.41 13.40
N ILE A 218 10.98 -2.13 12.76
CA ILE A 218 10.37 -1.76 11.47
C ILE A 218 9.79 -0.33 11.42
N TYR A 219 9.68 0.34 12.58
CA TYR A 219 9.03 1.64 12.70
C TYR A 219 9.92 2.74 13.24
N VAL A 220 10.68 2.46 14.33
CA VAL A 220 11.50 3.45 15.02
C VAL A 220 12.80 2.83 15.52
N ASN A 221 13.82 3.67 15.74
CA ASN A 221 15.06 3.22 16.37
C ASN A 221 14.80 2.89 17.85
N PRO A 222 14.98 1.63 18.29
CA PRO A 222 14.68 1.22 19.67
C PRO A 222 15.60 1.87 20.71
N GLU A 223 16.77 2.34 20.29
CA GLU A 223 17.70 3.08 21.14
C GLU A 223 17.31 4.55 21.31
N GLY A 224 16.30 5.03 20.57
CA GLY A 224 15.87 6.42 20.48
C GLY A 224 16.33 7.13 19.20
N PRO A 225 15.83 8.34 18.93
CA PRO A 225 16.18 9.10 17.72
C PRO A 225 17.68 9.30 17.56
N ASN A 226 18.24 8.92 16.41
CA ASN A 226 19.68 8.92 16.13
C ASN A 226 20.53 8.11 17.14
N GLY A 227 19.95 7.08 17.75
CA GLY A 227 20.60 6.31 18.81
C GLY A 227 20.73 7.06 20.15
N ASN A 228 20.06 8.22 20.30
CA ASN A 228 20.03 8.97 21.54
C ASN A 228 18.91 8.45 22.46
N PRO A 229 19.21 7.99 23.67
CA PRO A 229 18.23 7.34 24.54
C PRO A 229 17.29 8.33 25.25
N ASP A 230 16.49 9.07 24.48
CA ASP A 230 15.47 10.00 24.96
C ASP A 230 14.06 9.42 24.70
N PRO A 231 13.36 8.94 25.76
CA PRO A 231 12.02 8.36 25.63
C PRO A 231 10.95 9.32 25.09
N VAL A 232 11.04 10.62 25.42
CA VAL A 232 10.05 11.60 24.96
C VAL A 232 10.22 11.89 23.47
N ALA A 233 11.46 12.04 23.02
CA ALA A 233 11.76 12.19 21.60
C ALA A 233 11.38 10.93 20.82
N SER A 234 11.65 9.74 21.36
CA SER A 234 11.23 8.46 20.76
C SER A 234 9.71 8.37 20.64
N GLY A 235 8.94 8.88 21.62
CA GLY A 235 7.48 8.91 21.55
C GLY A 235 6.93 9.70 20.37
N ARG A 236 7.62 10.74 19.90
CA ARG A 236 7.24 11.49 18.70
C ARG A 236 7.42 10.64 17.45
N ASP A 237 8.56 9.96 17.32
CA ASP A 237 8.82 9.08 16.16
C ASP A 237 7.83 7.90 16.13
N VAL A 238 7.54 7.30 17.29
CA VAL A 238 6.51 6.23 17.40
C VAL A 238 5.17 6.73 16.92
N ARG A 239 4.71 7.91 17.38
CA ARG A 239 3.41 8.47 17.00
C ARG A 239 3.33 8.74 15.50
N GLU A 240 4.34 9.39 14.94
CA GLU A 240 4.38 9.71 13.50
C GLU A 240 4.33 8.44 12.66
N THR A 241 5.17 7.47 13.00
CA THR A 241 5.27 6.22 12.23
C THR A 241 3.98 5.39 12.32
N PHE A 242 3.43 5.21 13.52
CA PHE A 242 2.19 4.45 13.69
C PHE A 242 0.97 5.15 13.08
N ALA A 243 0.91 6.48 13.11
CA ALA A 243 -0.13 7.24 12.41
C ALA A 243 -0.08 6.98 10.89
N ARG A 244 1.10 6.87 10.30
CA ARG A 244 1.27 6.49 8.88
C ARG A 244 0.90 5.05 8.58
N MET A 245 0.88 4.18 9.58
CA MET A 245 0.32 2.83 9.51
C MET A 245 -1.19 2.79 9.80
N ALA A 246 -1.85 3.93 9.88
CA ALA A 246 -3.27 4.11 10.21
C ALA A 246 -3.64 3.84 11.67
N MET A 247 -2.69 3.86 12.61
CA MET A 247 -2.95 3.64 14.03
C MET A 247 -3.07 4.97 14.77
N ASN A 248 -4.07 5.09 15.64
CA ASN A 248 -4.18 6.18 16.59
C ASN A 248 -3.34 5.91 17.86
N ASP A 249 -3.30 6.87 18.80
CA ASP A 249 -2.49 6.74 20.01
C ASP A 249 -2.91 5.57 20.91
N GLU A 250 -4.21 5.28 21.02
CA GLU A 250 -4.71 4.14 21.82
C GLU A 250 -4.32 2.81 21.18
N GLU A 251 -4.51 2.67 19.87
CA GLU A 251 -4.08 1.50 19.11
C GLU A 251 -2.56 1.30 19.18
N THR A 252 -1.79 2.41 19.11
CA THR A 252 -0.32 2.40 19.21
C THR A 252 0.15 1.88 20.54
N VAL A 253 -0.35 2.44 21.65
CA VAL A 253 0.01 1.98 23.02
C VAL A 253 -0.39 0.52 23.21
N ALA A 254 -1.58 0.13 22.73
CA ALA A 254 -2.03 -1.26 22.82
C ALA A 254 -1.15 -2.23 22.03
N LEU A 255 -0.74 -1.84 20.81
CA LEU A 255 0.12 -2.66 19.96
C LEU A 255 1.52 -2.82 20.54
N VAL A 256 2.14 -1.75 21.03
CA VAL A 256 3.47 -1.82 21.66
C VAL A 256 3.42 -2.66 22.94
N ALA A 257 2.53 -2.34 23.87
CA ALA A 257 2.43 -3.07 25.15
C ALA A 257 1.97 -4.52 24.97
N GLY A 258 1.04 -4.77 24.03
CA GLY A 258 0.53 -6.10 23.72
C GLY A 258 1.58 -6.97 23.02
N GLY A 259 2.30 -6.43 22.04
CA GLY A 259 3.37 -7.12 21.33
C GLY A 259 4.55 -7.48 22.26
N HIS A 260 5.04 -6.50 23.01
CA HIS A 260 6.16 -6.69 23.93
C HIS A 260 5.80 -7.46 25.23
N THR A 261 4.54 -7.85 25.37
CA THR A 261 4.13 -8.87 26.35
C THR A 261 4.75 -10.24 26.04
N PHE A 262 5.23 -10.46 24.82
CA PHE A 262 5.73 -11.75 24.34
C PHE A 262 7.20 -11.68 23.90
N GLY A 263 7.95 -12.75 24.22
CA GLY A 263 9.30 -12.97 23.71
C GLY A 263 10.41 -12.15 24.37
N LYS A 264 11.50 -12.08 23.66
CA LYS A 264 12.71 -11.33 24.03
C LYS A 264 13.39 -10.71 22.81
N CYS A 265 14.21 -9.73 23.02
CA CYS A 265 15.20 -9.24 22.07
C CYS A 265 16.50 -10.09 22.12
N HIS A 266 17.26 -10.09 21.02
CA HIS A 266 18.49 -10.85 20.86
C HIS A 266 19.68 -9.93 20.56
N GLY A 267 20.64 -9.94 21.45
CA GLY A 267 21.86 -9.14 21.37
C GLY A 267 22.99 -9.78 22.20
N ALA A 268 23.10 -11.11 22.09
CA ALA A 268 23.99 -11.91 22.92
C ALA A 268 25.48 -11.58 22.77
N GLY A 269 25.91 -10.97 21.67
CA GLY A 269 27.30 -10.66 21.38
C GLY A 269 27.48 -9.57 20.34
N ASP A 270 28.73 -9.33 19.95
CA ASP A 270 29.08 -8.30 18.94
C ASP A 270 28.43 -8.59 17.59
N PRO A 271 27.71 -7.63 16.98
CA PRO A 271 27.05 -7.82 15.69
C PRO A 271 27.98 -8.13 14.52
N THR A 272 29.29 -7.90 14.64
CA THR A 272 30.29 -8.30 13.64
C THR A 272 30.40 -9.81 13.44
N HIS A 273 29.85 -10.61 14.37
CA HIS A 273 29.74 -12.06 14.20
C HIS A 273 28.62 -12.50 13.27
N VAL A 274 27.67 -11.62 12.93
CA VAL A 274 26.52 -11.94 12.09
C VAL A 274 26.94 -11.88 10.62
N GLY A 275 26.70 -12.98 9.90
CA GLY A 275 26.95 -13.09 8.46
C GLY A 275 25.92 -12.32 7.62
N PRO A 276 26.05 -12.40 6.28
CA PRO A 276 25.20 -11.65 5.36
C PRO A 276 23.73 -12.07 5.44
N GLU A 277 22.86 -11.18 5.02
CA GLU A 277 21.43 -11.37 4.84
C GLU A 277 21.13 -12.44 3.75
N PRO A 278 19.89 -12.96 3.67
CA PRO A 278 19.52 -14.04 2.75
C PRO A 278 19.89 -13.82 1.28
N GLU A 279 19.73 -12.59 0.76
CA GLU A 279 20.04 -12.27 -0.66
C GLU A 279 21.55 -12.21 -0.94
N ALA A 280 22.38 -11.93 0.07
CA ALA A 280 23.84 -11.87 -0.07
C ALA A 280 24.53 -13.13 0.47
N ALA A 281 23.81 -14.03 1.13
CA ALA A 281 24.35 -15.30 1.61
C ALA A 281 24.70 -16.24 0.46
N GLY A 282 25.63 -17.17 0.71
CA GLY A 282 26.03 -18.18 -0.29
C GLY A 282 24.86 -19.08 -0.71
N ILE A 283 24.92 -19.58 -1.95
CA ILE A 283 23.88 -20.44 -2.51
C ILE A 283 23.67 -21.73 -1.69
N GLU A 284 24.69 -22.19 -0.99
CA GLU A 284 24.66 -23.36 -0.11
C GLU A 284 23.79 -23.13 1.14
N GLU A 285 23.54 -21.89 1.54
CA GLU A 285 22.68 -21.54 2.67
C GLU A 285 21.17 -21.61 2.31
N GLN A 286 20.84 -21.79 1.04
CA GLN A 286 19.48 -22.05 0.53
C GLN A 286 18.42 -21.03 0.99
N GLY A 287 18.77 -19.74 0.95
CA GLY A 287 17.90 -18.64 1.33
C GLY A 287 17.82 -18.40 2.85
N LEU A 288 18.70 -18.98 3.64
CA LEU A 288 18.92 -18.63 5.03
C LEU A 288 20.11 -17.67 5.13
N GLY A 289 19.91 -16.56 5.82
CA GLY A 289 20.94 -15.57 6.06
C GLY A 289 21.31 -15.42 7.55
N TRP A 290 22.07 -14.39 7.85
CA TRP A 290 22.46 -13.98 9.21
C TRP A 290 23.06 -15.10 10.07
N LYS A 291 23.84 -15.99 9.43
CA LYS A 291 24.54 -17.05 10.13
C LYS A 291 25.56 -16.44 11.08
N SER A 292 25.41 -16.67 12.37
CA SER A 292 26.29 -16.10 13.38
C SER A 292 27.46 -17.06 13.72
N SER A 293 28.65 -16.49 13.88
CA SER A 293 29.86 -17.17 14.39
C SER A 293 30.02 -17.04 15.91
N PHE A 294 29.10 -16.35 16.60
CA PHE A 294 29.11 -16.17 18.03
C PHE A 294 28.58 -17.43 18.75
N GLY A 295 29.36 -18.05 19.58
CA GLY A 295 28.98 -19.27 20.31
C GLY A 295 28.42 -20.36 19.37
N SER A 296 27.21 -20.81 19.65
CA SER A 296 26.47 -21.76 18.78
C SER A 296 25.82 -21.11 17.57
N GLY A 297 25.75 -19.79 17.51
CA GLY A 297 25.05 -18.99 16.50
C GLY A 297 23.51 -19.04 16.58
N LYS A 298 22.95 -19.67 17.61
CA LYS A 298 21.51 -19.90 17.80
C LYS A 298 21.16 -20.01 19.28
N GLY A 299 19.87 -20.11 19.60
CA GLY A 299 19.43 -20.19 21.00
C GLY A 299 19.91 -19.00 21.82
N GLY A 300 20.54 -19.25 22.96
CA GLY A 300 21.09 -18.22 23.86
C GLY A 300 22.20 -17.35 23.24
N ASP A 301 22.81 -17.82 22.13
CA ASP A 301 23.86 -17.09 21.40
C ASP A 301 23.32 -16.28 20.21
N THR A 302 22.00 -16.12 20.10
CA THR A 302 21.39 -15.42 18.97
C THR A 302 21.69 -13.92 19.03
N ILE A 303 22.08 -13.36 17.87
CA ILE A 303 22.22 -11.92 17.67
C ILE A 303 21.17 -11.49 16.62
N GLY A 304 20.41 -10.46 16.96
CA GLY A 304 19.37 -9.90 16.09
C GLY A 304 19.38 -8.38 16.16
N SER A 305 18.46 -7.75 16.91
CA SER A 305 18.36 -6.29 17.04
C SER A 305 19.52 -5.61 17.77
N GLY A 306 20.38 -6.38 18.42
CA GLY A 306 21.44 -5.86 19.27
C GLY A 306 20.99 -5.53 20.71
N ILE A 307 19.72 -5.39 20.99
CA ILE A 307 19.14 -5.29 22.34
C ILE A 307 19.00 -6.70 22.91
N GLU A 308 19.22 -6.87 24.20
CA GLU A 308 19.18 -8.18 24.83
C GLU A 308 18.26 -8.21 26.04
N GLY A 309 17.38 -9.24 26.09
CA GLY A 309 16.54 -9.51 27.25
C GLY A 309 15.03 -9.47 26.96
N ALA A 310 14.23 -9.75 27.98
CA ALA A 310 12.76 -9.75 27.91
C ALA A 310 12.16 -8.68 28.83
N TRP A 311 10.94 -8.29 28.52
CA TRP A 311 10.25 -7.19 29.18
C TRP A 311 9.60 -7.57 30.53
N LYS A 312 9.31 -8.86 30.72
CA LYS A 312 8.56 -9.36 31.86
C LYS A 312 8.88 -10.83 32.21
N PRO A 313 8.51 -11.35 33.41
CA PRO A 313 8.83 -12.70 33.87
C PRO A 313 8.29 -13.86 33.02
N ASN A 314 7.13 -13.70 32.40
CA ASN A 314 6.46 -14.76 31.63
C ASN A 314 6.34 -14.42 30.14
N PRO A 315 7.41 -14.53 29.34
CA PRO A 315 7.43 -14.04 27.96
C PRO A 315 6.57 -14.85 26.96
N THR A 316 6.03 -15.97 27.36
CA THR A 316 5.17 -16.84 26.54
C THR A 316 3.73 -16.93 27.06
N LYS A 317 3.29 -15.93 27.84
CA LYS A 317 1.94 -15.90 28.40
C LYS A 317 1.34 -14.51 28.29
N TRP A 318 0.09 -14.40 27.84
CA TRP A 318 -0.68 -13.16 27.95
C TRP A 318 -0.99 -12.83 29.41
N ASP A 319 -0.52 -11.70 29.88
CA ASP A 319 -0.81 -11.13 31.18
C ASP A 319 -0.48 -9.63 31.21
N MET A 320 -0.74 -8.98 32.36
CA MET A 320 -0.45 -7.55 32.54
C MET A 320 0.99 -7.27 32.95
N GLY A 321 1.91 -8.23 32.85
CA GLY A 321 3.27 -8.15 33.34
C GLY A 321 4.06 -6.99 32.75
N TYR A 322 3.94 -6.75 31.44
CA TYR A 322 4.62 -5.65 30.76
C TYR A 322 4.29 -4.28 31.37
N LEU A 323 3.01 -3.93 31.44
CA LEU A 323 2.58 -2.65 32.01
C LEU A 323 2.87 -2.56 33.52
N LYS A 324 2.75 -3.65 34.27
CA LYS A 324 3.12 -3.68 35.69
C LYS A 324 4.60 -3.38 35.90
N VAL A 325 5.48 -4.04 35.18
CA VAL A 325 6.93 -3.86 35.26
C VAL A 325 7.32 -2.46 34.81
N LEU A 326 6.75 -1.96 33.71
CA LEU A 326 7.02 -0.62 33.18
C LEU A 326 6.80 0.48 34.23
N PHE A 327 5.73 0.38 35.03
CA PHE A 327 5.36 1.40 36.01
C PHE A 327 5.84 1.11 37.44
N LYS A 328 6.23 -0.13 37.74
CA LYS A 328 6.69 -0.54 39.11
C LYS A 328 8.12 -0.12 39.42
N TYR A 329 9.02 -0.20 38.40
CA TYR A 329 10.45 -0.02 38.60
C TYR A 329 10.96 1.31 38.05
N GLU A 330 12.05 1.80 38.64
CA GLU A 330 12.91 2.81 38.02
C GLU A 330 13.88 2.12 37.07
N TRP A 331 14.32 2.85 36.04
CA TRP A 331 15.08 2.33 34.92
C TRP A 331 16.47 2.92 34.85
N GLU A 332 17.49 2.10 34.64
CA GLU A 332 18.86 2.55 34.41
C GLU A 332 19.31 2.25 33.00
N LEU A 333 19.92 3.24 32.35
CA LEU A 333 20.48 3.10 31.02
C LEU A 333 21.76 2.27 31.08
N VAL A 334 21.81 1.22 30.25
CA VAL A 334 22.98 0.32 30.16
C VAL A 334 23.27 0.01 28.67
N LYS A 335 24.40 -0.65 28.42
CA LYS A 335 24.71 -1.27 27.13
C LYS A 335 24.41 -2.76 27.20
N SER A 336 23.80 -3.28 26.10
CA SER A 336 23.68 -4.72 25.88
C SER A 336 25.04 -5.36 25.60
N PRO A 337 25.16 -6.70 25.59
CA PRO A 337 26.38 -7.38 25.14
C PRO A 337 26.78 -7.02 23.70
N ALA A 338 25.80 -6.70 22.83
CA ALA A 338 26.03 -6.21 21.45
C ALA A 338 26.37 -4.72 21.37
N GLY A 339 26.37 -3.98 22.51
CA GLY A 339 26.71 -2.56 22.56
C GLY A 339 25.56 -1.59 22.40
N ALA A 340 24.33 -2.05 22.14
CA ALA A 340 23.14 -1.20 21.99
C ALA A 340 22.69 -0.60 23.36
N HIS A 341 22.09 0.59 23.29
CA HIS A 341 21.47 1.21 24.47
C HIS A 341 20.17 0.49 24.85
N GLN A 342 20.03 0.14 26.10
CA GLN A 342 18.78 -0.42 26.66
C GLN A 342 18.64 -0.02 28.14
N TRP A 343 17.45 -0.26 28.66
CA TRP A 343 17.13 0.12 30.03
C TRP A 343 16.83 -1.13 30.85
N LEU A 344 17.49 -1.29 31.99
CA LEU A 344 17.23 -2.39 32.93
C LEU A 344 16.53 -1.86 34.20
N ALA A 345 15.55 -2.64 34.67
CA ALA A 345 14.86 -2.32 35.93
C ALA A 345 15.83 -2.34 37.13
N LYS A 346 15.68 -1.35 38.04
CA LYS A 346 16.46 -1.26 39.29
C LYS A 346 15.76 -2.00 40.42
N ASP A 347 16.54 -2.55 41.30
CA ASP A 347 16.08 -3.14 42.59
C ASP A 347 14.91 -4.12 42.38
N VAL A 348 15.08 -5.03 41.43
CA VAL A 348 14.02 -5.95 40.98
C VAL A 348 13.75 -7.01 42.04
N ASN A 349 12.48 -7.20 42.39
CA ASN A 349 12.05 -8.30 43.23
C ASN A 349 12.31 -9.65 42.56
N GLU A 350 12.62 -10.67 43.34
CA GLU A 350 12.92 -12.02 42.86
C GLU A 350 11.76 -12.60 41.94
N GLU A 351 10.53 -12.29 42.29
CA GLU A 351 9.33 -12.72 41.55
C GLU A 351 9.18 -12.09 40.15
N ASP A 352 9.84 -10.93 39.95
CA ASP A 352 9.81 -10.19 38.69
C ASP A 352 11.09 -10.40 37.85
N MET A 353 12.01 -11.22 38.31
CA MET A 353 13.16 -11.63 37.50
C MET A 353 12.73 -12.56 36.37
N VAL A 354 13.36 -12.38 35.23
CA VAL A 354 13.09 -13.19 34.00
C VAL A 354 14.04 -14.38 34.00
N VAL A 355 13.49 -15.59 33.92
CA VAL A 355 14.31 -16.82 33.72
C VAL A 355 14.90 -16.76 32.30
N ASP A 356 16.16 -17.20 32.16
CA ASP A 356 16.79 -17.25 30.83
C ASP A 356 16.02 -18.17 29.86
N ALA A 357 16.04 -17.83 28.59
CA ALA A 357 15.27 -18.54 27.57
C ALA A 357 15.72 -19.98 27.34
N HIS A 358 17.00 -20.27 27.58
CA HIS A 358 17.64 -21.55 27.26
C HIS A 358 18.37 -22.21 28.49
N ASP A 359 18.57 -21.46 29.58
CA ASP A 359 19.15 -21.96 30.84
C ASP A 359 18.29 -21.54 32.05
N PRO A 360 17.45 -22.43 32.58
CA PRO A 360 16.54 -22.12 33.68
C PRO A 360 17.26 -21.80 35.00
N SER A 361 18.56 -22.02 35.09
CA SER A 361 19.38 -21.67 36.28
C SER A 361 19.78 -20.20 36.34
N ILE A 362 19.66 -19.48 35.22
CA ILE A 362 20.03 -18.06 35.08
C ILE A 362 18.77 -17.20 35.12
N LYS A 363 18.86 -16.04 35.76
CA LYS A 363 17.81 -15.03 35.82
C LYS A 363 18.35 -13.67 35.43
N HIS A 364 17.52 -12.92 34.68
CA HIS A 364 17.84 -11.60 34.21
C HIS A 364 16.86 -10.56 34.77
N ARG A 365 17.30 -9.31 34.85
CA ARG A 365 16.41 -8.19 35.14
C ARG A 365 15.55 -7.92 33.90
N PRO A 366 14.24 -7.55 34.04
CA PRO A 366 13.46 -7.06 32.95
C PRO A 366 14.12 -5.87 32.27
N MET A 367 13.95 -5.77 30.95
CA MET A 367 14.47 -4.65 30.16
C MET A 367 13.35 -3.89 29.46
N MET A 368 13.64 -2.64 29.08
CA MET A 368 12.86 -1.82 28.20
C MET A 368 13.74 -1.19 27.13
N THR A 369 13.21 -1.00 25.94
CA THR A 369 13.81 -0.13 24.92
C THR A 369 13.53 1.34 25.25
N THR A 370 14.22 2.27 24.61
CA THR A 370 13.89 3.69 24.74
C THR A 370 12.49 3.97 24.21
N ALA A 371 12.08 3.27 23.15
CA ALA A 371 10.72 3.36 22.60
C ALA A 371 9.65 2.84 23.58
N ASP A 372 9.92 1.78 24.36
CA ASP A 372 9.01 1.32 25.42
C ASP A 372 8.80 2.36 26.50
N LEU A 373 9.88 3.01 26.92
CA LEU A 373 9.80 4.04 27.95
C LEU A 373 9.00 5.27 27.52
N SER A 374 8.76 5.47 26.21
CA SER A 374 7.84 6.51 25.74
C SER A 374 6.44 6.32 26.31
N LEU A 375 5.98 5.07 26.52
CA LEU A 375 4.67 4.77 27.09
C LEU A 375 4.55 5.23 28.57
N ARG A 376 5.68 5.47 29.24
CA ARG A 376 5.72 5.99 30.61
C ARG A 376 5.97 7.48 30.67
N TYR A 377 6.74 8.06 29.74
CA TYR A 377 7.23 9.43 29.82
C TYR A 377 6.63 10.41 28.80
N ASP A 378 6.02 9.93 27.73
CA ASP A 378 5.28 10.79 26.79
C ASP A 378 3.93 11.20 27.40
N SER A 379 3.61 12.50 27.35
CA SER A 379 2.42 13.07 28.00
C SER A 379 1.08 12.60 27.43
N ILE A 380 1.07 12.03 26.21
CA ILE A 380 -0.12 11.47 25.57
C ILE A 380 -0.22 9.97 25.84
N TYR A 381 0.89 9.25 25.75
CA TYR A 381 0.89 7.80 25.92
C TYR A 381 0.75 7.35 27.38
N GLU A 382 1.35 8.07 28.32
CA GLU A 382 1.34 7.70 29.73
C GLU A 382 -0.09 7.57 30.32
N PRO A 383 -1.01 8.52 30.11
CA PRO A 383 -2.40 8.37 30.58
C PRO A 383 -3.11 7.15 29.98
N ILE A 384 -2.86 6.82 28.71
CA ILE A 384 -3.43 5.66 28.03
C ILE A 384 -2.87 4.37 28.65
N ALA A 385 -1.55 4.25 28.78
CA ALA A 385 -0.90 3.08 29.35
C ALA A 385 -1.31 2.81 30.80
N ARG A 386 -1.47 3.88 31.64
CA ARG A 386 -2.01 3.76 32.99
C ARG A 386 -3.50 3.38 33.01
N ARG A 387 -4.29 3.82 32.05
CA ARG A 387 -5.68 3.41 31.92
C ARG A 387 -5.76 1.92 31.61
N TYR A 388 -4.97 1.43 30.67
CA TYR A 388 -4.89 0.00 30.33
C TYR A 388 -4.41 -0.85 31.50
N LEU A 389 -3.42 -0.37 32.29
CA LEU A 389 -2.98 -1.07 33.48
C LEU A 389 -4.12 -1.26 34.50
N ARG A 390 -5.02 -0.28 34.62
CA ARG A 390 -6.17 -0.36 35.54
C ARG A 390 -7.35 -1.13 34.95
N ASN A 391 -7.46 -1.23 33.61
CA ASN A 391 -8.55 -1.86 32.90
C ASN A 391 -8.02 -2.94 31.93
N PRO A 392 -7.65 -4.13 32.43
CA PRO A 392 -7.06 -5.18 31.60
C PRO A 392 -7.95 -5.66 30.44
N GLU A 393 -9.29 -5.65 30.63
CA GLU A 393 -10.24 -6.06 29.59
C GLU A 393 -10.29 -5.05 28.45
N GLU A 394 -10.25 -3.75 28.75
CA GLU A 394 -10.15 -2.68 27.74
C GLU A 394 -8.83 -2.81 26.95
N PHE A 395 -7.72 -3.04 27.63
CA PHE A 395 -6.43 -3.28 26.98
C PHE A 395 -6.48 -4.47 26.03
N ALA A 396 -7.04 -5.59 26.49
CA ALA A 396 -7.16 -6.81 25.68
C ALA A 396 -8.03 -6.58 24.43
N ASP A 397 -9.20 -5.93 24.56
CA ASP A 397 -10.08 -5.63 23.43
C ASP A 397 -9.41 -4.67 22.44
N THR A 398 -8.77 -3.60 22.95
CA THR A 398 -8.07 -2.64 22.08
C THR A 398 -6.91 -3.31 21.34
N PHE A 399 -6.10 -4.12 22.01
CA PHE A 399 -5.01 -4.86 21.37
C PHE A 399 -5.54 -5.84 20.33
N ALA A 400 -6.62 -6.59 20.61
CA ALA A 400 -7.21 -7.53 19.67
C ALA A 400 -7.70 -6.83 18.39
N ARG A 401 -8.37 -5.68 18.52
CA ARG A 401 -8.86 -4.87 17.40
C ARG A 401 -7.73 -4.21 16.63
N ALA A 402 -6.73 -3.67 17.33
CA ALA A 402 -5.56 -3.04 16.71
C ALA A 402 -4.71 -4.07 15.95
N TRP A 403 -4.52 -5.27 16.51
CA TRP A 403 -3.86 -6.38 15.83
C TRP A 403 -4.61 -6.83 14.58
N PHE A 404 -5.94 -6.93 14.66
CA PHE A 404 -6.78 -7.24 13.49
C PHE A 404 -6.66 -6.15 12.43
N LYS A 405 -6.72 -4.87 12.81
CA LYS A 405 -6.54 -3.74 11.89
C LYS A 405 -5.15 -3.78 11.24
N LEU A 406 -4.08 -3.95 12.03
CA LEU A 406 -2.71 -4.04 11.54
C LEU A 406 -2.58 -5.10 10.44
N THR A 407 -3.13 -6.28 10.67
CA THR A 407 -2.97 -7.45 9.79
C THR A 407 -3.97 -7.52 8.63
N HIS A 408 -5.03 -6.68 8.61
CA HIS A 408 -6.09 -6.71 7.59
C HIS A 408 -6.31 -5.38 6.88
N ARG A 409 -5.58 -4.30 7.25
CA ARG A 409 -5.80 -2.96 6.74
C ARG A 409 -5.66 -2.84 5.22
N ASP A 410 -4.84 -3.66 4.62
CA ASP A 410 -4.51 -3.71 3.20
C ASP A 410 -5.39 -4.67 2.37
N MET A 411 -6.42 -5.27 2.98
CA MET A 411 -7.28 -6.24 2.31
C MET A 411 -8.53 -5.65 1.64
N GLY A 412 -8.82 -4.37 1.87
CA GLY A 412 -10.03 -3.71 1.38
C GLY A 412 -11.27 -4.05 2.22
N PRO A 413 -12.48 -4.01 1.61
CA PRO A 413 -13.72 -4.20 2.34
C PRO A 413 -13.90 -5.64 2.83
N ARG A 414 -14.70 -5.79 3.90
CA ARG A 414 -14.99 -7.08 4.54
C ARG A 414 -15.52 -8.16 3.56
N SER A 415 -16.19 -7.76 2.49
CA SER A 415 -16.69 -8.68 1.45
C SER A 415 -15.59 -9.51 0.76
N ARG A 416 -14.34 -9.09 0.86
CA ARG A 416 -13.18 -9.83 0.34
C ARG A 416 -12.63 -10.88 1.30
N TYR A 417 -13.04 -10.86 2.57
CA TYR A 417 -12.47 -11.74 3.58
C TYR A 417 -13.08 -13.14 3.49
N LEU A 418 -12.24 -14.15 3.65
CA LEU A 418 -12.62 -15.57 3.54
C LEU A 418 -12.47 -16.29 4.89
N GLY A 419 -13.34 -17.25 5.15
CA GLY A 419 -13.25 -18.13 6.29
C GLY A 419 -14.28 -17.86 7.38
N ALA A 420 -14.43 -18.84 8.29
CA ALA A 420 -15.42 -18.82 9.35
C ALA A 420 -15.08 -17.90 10.53
N GLU A 421 -13.81 -17.49 10.66
CA GLU A 421 -13.35 -16.63 11.74
C GLU A 421 -13.40 -15.13 11.38
N VAL A 422 -13.96 -14.78 10.21
CA VAL A 422 -14.18 -13.38 9.83
C VAL A 422 -15.14 -12.72 10.81
N PRO A 423 -14.77 -11.61 11.47
CA PRO A 423 -15.66 -10.93 12.41
C PRO A 423 -16.96 -10.49 11.74
N ALA A 424 -18.09 -10.70 12.43
CA ALA A 424 -19.40 -10.30 11.94
C ALA A 424 -19.56 -8.76 11.90
N VAL A 425 -18.82 -8.04 12.74
CA VAL A 425 -18.85 -6.58 12.84
C VAL A 425 -18.08 -5.96 11.69
N GLU A 426 -18.69 -5.03 10.96
CA GLU A 426 -17.99 -4.15 10.02
C GLU A 426 -17.33 -3.02 10.78
N LEU A 427 -16.06 -2.80 10.48
CA LEU A 427 -15.25 -1.74 11.10
C LEU A 427 -15.18 -0.53 10.16
N ILE A 428 -15.25 0.68 10.72
CA ILE A 428 -15.32 1.92 9.93
C ILE A 428 -14.15 2.07 8.94
N TRP A 429 -12.96 1.63 9.32
CA TRP A 429 -11.77 1.68 8.47
C TRP A 429 -11.76 0.69 7.30
N GLN A 430 -12.73 -0.23 7.22
CA GLN A 430 -12.95 -1.13 6.08
C GLN A 430 -13.76 -0.48 4.96
N ASP A 431 -14.09 0.80 5.09
CA ASP A 431 -14.90 1.58 4.15
C ASP A 431 -16.24 0.87 3.81
N PRO A 432 -17.06 0.52 4.81
CA PRO A 432 -18.25 -0.31 4.61
C PRO A 432 -19.26 0.34 3.67
N VAL A 433 -19.90 -0.48 2.84
CA VAL A 433 -21.03 -0.08 1.99
C VAL A 433 -22.22 -0.98 2.27
N PRO A 434 -23.47 -0.46 2.18
CA PRO A 434 -24.65 -1.30 2.35
C PRO A 434 -24.68 -2.44 1.32
N MET A 435 -25.25 -3.58 1.71
CA MET A 435 -25.58 -4.63 0.75
C MET A 435 -26.71 -4.17 -0.18
N VAL A 436 -26.78 -4.73 -1.38
CA VAL A 436 -27.94 -4.52 -2.28
C VAL A 436 -29.20 -5.07 -1.60
N ASP A 437 -30.20 -4.22 -1.42
CA ASP A 437 -31.49 -4.52 -0.75
C ASP A 437 -32.71 -4.36 -1.69
N HIS A 438 -32.46 -4.25 -3.00
CA HIS A 438 -33.50 -3.96 -4.00
C HIS A 438 -33.24 -4.75 -5.28
N GLU A 439 -34.26 -4.83 -6.15
CA GLU A 439 -34.12 -5.39 -7.50
C GLU A 439 -33.23 -4.48 -8.35
N LEU A 440 -32.27 -5.07 -9.06
CA LEU A 440 -31.36 -4.35 -9.93
C LEU A 440 -32.04 -3.94 -11.24
N ILE A 441 -31.57 -2.84 -11.83
CA ILE A 441 -31.97 -2.35 -13.15
C ILE A 441 -31.55 -3.35 -14.25
N ASP A 442 -32.37 -3.49 -15.28
CA ASP A 442 -32.11 -4.32 -16.45
C ASP A 442 -31.60 -3.52 -17.65
N ALA A 443 -31.36 -4.19 -18.77
CA ALA A 443 -30.85 -3.57 -20.01
C ALA A 443 -31.76 -2.47 -20.56
N GLN A 444 -33.09 -2.58 -20.38
CA GLN A 444 -34.05 -1.57 -20.86
C GLN A 444 -33.96 -0.32 -19.95
N ASP A 445 -33.88 -0.52 -18.65
CA ASP A 445 -33.70 0.57 -17.68
C ASP A 445 -32.39 1.33 -17.91
N ILE A 446 -31.30 0.58 -18.16
CA ILE A 446 -29.98 1.14 -18.50
C ILE A 446 -30.09 2.05 -19.75
N ALA A 447 -30.77 1.59 -20.80
CA ALA A 447 -30.96 2.39 -22.03
C ALA A 447 -31.77 3.66 -21.75
N VAL A 448 -32.86 3.56 -20.99
CA VAL A 448 -33.68 4.71 -20.56
C VAL A 448 -32.88 5.72 -19.76
N LEU A 449 -32.12 5.24 -18.76
CA LEU A 449 -31.30 6.09 -17.92
C LEU A 449 -30.19 6.79 -18.70
N LYS A 450 -29.46 6.09 -19.61
CA LYS A 450 -28.49 6.71 -20.51
C LYS A 450 -29.13 7.84 -21.33
N GLY A 451 -30.33 7.60 -21.90
CA GLY A 451 -31.06 8.61 -22.65
C GLY A 451 -31.40 9.85 -21.82
N LYS A 452 -31.88 9.68 -20.58
CA LYS A 452 -32.19 10.78 -19.65
C LYS A 452 -30.94 11.57 -19.26
N ILE A 453 -29.82 10.86 -18.98
CA ILE A 453 -28.53 11.48 -18.62
C ILE A 453 -28.03 12.35 -19.78
N LEU A 454 -28.01 11.84 -21.00
CA LEU A 454 -27.55 12.59 -22.18
C LEU A 454 -28.48 13.78 -22.52
N ALA A 455 -29.77 13.69 -22.19
CA ALA A 455 -30.73 14.79 -22.36
C ALA A 455 -30.75 15.81 -21.21
N SER A 456 -29.99 15.59 -20.14
CA SER A 456 -30.02 16.38 -18.91
C SER A 456 -29.39 17.77 -19.03
N GLY A 457 -28.67 18.06 -20.10
CA GLY A 457 -27.90 19.28 -20.29
C GLY A 457 -26.51 19.26 -19.68
N LEU A 458 -26.08 18.15 -19.07
CA LEU A 458 -24.68 17.94 -18.71
C LEU A 458 -23.86 17.64 -19.97
N SER A 459 -22.71 18.30 -20.09
CA SER A 459 -21.77 18.06 -21.18
C SER A 459 -21.03 16.72 -21.01
N ILE A 460 -20.41 16.23 -22.07
CA ILE A 460 -19.60 15.01 -22.04
C ILE A 460 -18.48 15.14 -21.00
N TRP A 461 -17.78 16.27 -20.97
CA TRP A 461 -16.69 16.48 -20.00
C TRP A 461 -17.17 16.50 -18.54
N GLU A 462 -18.36 17.06 -18.24
CA GLU A 462 -18.91 17.05 -16.90
C GLU A 462 -19.22 15.62 -16.41
N LEU A 463 -19.80 14.79 -17.25
CA LEU A 463 -20.12 13.40 -16.94
C LEU A 463 -18.85 12.56 -16.80
N VAL A 464 -17.92 12.69 -17.75
CA VAL A 464 -16.62 11.98 -17.73
C VAL A 464 -15.82 12.36 -16.47
N SER A 465 -15.69 13.66 -16.18
CA SER A 465 -14.94 14.13 -15.02
C SER A 465 -15.57 13.68 -13.69
N THR A 466 -16.90 13.63 -13.59
CA THR A 466 -17.60 13.17 -12.39
C THR A 466 -17.41 11.67 -12.17
N ALA A 467 -17.56 10.84 -13.22
CA ALA A 467 -17.34 9.41 -13.11
C ALA A 467 -15.88 9.06 -12.79
N TRP A 468 -14.93 9.72 -13.47
CA TRP A 468 -13.51 9.59 -13.18
C TRP A 468 -13.18 9.96 -11.74
N ALA A 469 -13.65 11.11 -11.26
CA ALA A 469 -13.43 11.56 -9.89
C ALA A 469 -13.98 10.59 -8.84
N SER A 470 -15.06 9.87 -9.15
CA SER A 470 -15.61 8.83 -8.29
C SER A 470 -14.75 7.57 -8.29
N ALA A 471 -14.45 7.03 -9.47
CA ALA A 471 -13.81 5.73 -9.64
C ALA A 471 -12.29 5.76 -9.39
N SER A 472 -11.61 6.83 -9.83
CA SER A 472 -10.15 6.90 -9.80
C SER A 472 -9.52 7.10 -8.41
N THR A 473 -10.32 7.19 -7.35
CA THR A 473 -9.84 7.13 -5.97
C THR A 473 -9.37 5.74 -5.57
N PHE A 474 -9.71 4.71 -6.34
CA PHE A 474 -9.31 3.34 -6.07
C PHE A 474 -7.78 3.19 -6.02
N ARG A 475 -7.32 2.36 -5.07
CA ARG A 475 -5.94 1.94 -4.93
C ARG A 475 -5.85 0.42 -4.95
N GLY A 476 -5.15 -0.11 -5.94
CA GLY A 476 -4.89 -1.55 -6.06
C GLY A 476 -4.03 -2.12 -4.94
N SER A 477 -3.28 -1.26 -4.24
CA SER A 477 -2.41 -1.62 -3.13
C SER A 477 -3.17 -2.12 -1.90
N ASP A 478 -4.20 -1.38 -1.45
CA ASP A 478 -4.99 -1.70 -0.25
C ASP A 478 -6.49 -1.88 -0.53
N LYS A 479 -6.90 -1.84 -1.80
CA LYS A 479 -8.29 -2.05 -2.25
C LYS A 479 -9.28 -1.02 -1.69
N ARG A 480 -8.81 0.18 -1.34
CA ARG A 480 -9.64 1.29 -0.89
C ARG A 480 -10.02 2.23 -2.02
N GLY A 481 -11.06 3.03 -1.80
CA GLY A 481 -11.58 3.97 -2.79
C GLY A 481 -12.45 3.29 -3.85
N GLY A 482 -12.66 3.98 -4.98
CA GLY A 482 -13.50 3.51 -6.07
C GLY A 482 -14.88 4.16 -6.09
N ALA A 483 -15.70 3.75 -7.06
CA ALA A 483 -17.01 4.34 -7.32
C ALA A 483 -18.10 3.83 -6.37
N ASN A 484 -17.93 2.62 -5.82
CA ASN A 484 -18.92 2.01 -4.91
C ASN A 484 -19.05 2.84 -3.63
N GLY A 485 -20.27 2.98 -3.13
CA GLY A 485 -20.57 3.86 -2.01
C GLY A 485 -20.90 5.31 -2.43
N ALA A 486 -20.62 5.72 -3.66
CA ALA A 486 -20.80 7.10 -4.14
C ALA A 486 -20.24 8.15 -3.17
N ARG A 487 -19.07 7.88 -2.55
CA ARG A 487 -18.50 8.78 -1.52
C ARG A 487 -18.09 10.14 -2.07
N ILE A 488 -18.03 10.29 -3.39
CA ILE A 488 -17.83 11.59 -4.05
C ILE A 488 -18.89 12.64 -3.66
N ARG A 489 -20.08 12.23 -3.15
CA ARG A 489 -21.13 13.14 -2.63
C ARG A 489 -20.98 13.47 -1.14
N LEU A 490 -20.04 12.79 -0.45
CA LEU A 490 -19.82 12.87 1.00
C LEU A 490 -18.51 13.60 1.33
N ALA A 491 -18.41 14.12 2.55
CA ALA A 491 -17.13 14.58 3.05
C ALA A 491 -16.19 13.38 3.31
N PRO A 492 -14.88 13.50 3.03
CA PRO A 492 -14.18 14.70 2.54
C PRO A 492 -14.19 14.85 1.02
N GLN A 493 -14.51 13.79 0.25
CA GLN A 493 -14.26 13.72 -1.20
C GLN A 493 -15.03 14.79 -2.00
N LYS A 494 -16.25 15.18 -1.59
CA LYS A 494 -17.04 16.22 -2.28
C LYS A 494 -16.36 17.60 -2.27
N ASP A 495 -15.47 17.85 -1.30
CA ASP A 495 -14.84 19.13 -1.06
C ASP A 495 -13.40 19.19 -1.61
N TRP A 496 -12.87 18.09 -2.17
CA TRP A 496 -11.53 18.07 -2.75
C TRP A 496 -11.44 19.01 -3.95
N GLU A 497 -10.38 19.81 -3.99
CA GLU A 497 -10.16 20.79 -5.06
C GLU A 497 -10.15 20.15 -6.45
N VAL A 498 -9.49 18.99 -6.60
CA VAL A 498 -9.40 18.24 -7.86
C VAL A 498 -10.76 17.86 -8.44
N ASN A 499 -11.80 17.79 -7.63
CA ASN A 499 -13.16 17.48 -8.03
C ASN A 499 -13.99 18.71 -8.41
N GLN A 500 -13.41 19.92 -8.32
CA GLN A 500 -14.08 21.19 -8.65
C GLN A 500 -15.46 21.28 -7.97
N PRO A 501 -15.55 21.50 -6.64
CA PRO A 501 -16.77 21.34 -5.83
C PRO A 501 -18.04 22.00 -6.38
N ALA A 502 -17.91 23.18 -6.99
CA ALA A 502 -19.06 23.89 -7.56
C ALA A 502 -19.66 23.16 -8.79
N GLN A 503 -18.79 22.68 -9.68
CA GLN A 503 -19.18 21.93 -10.87
C GLN A 503 -19.69 20.53 -10.50
N LEU A 504 -18.99 19.86 -9.57
CA LEU A 504 -19.41 18.57 -9.03
C LEU A 504 -20.80 18.66 -8.42
N LYS A 505 -21.08 19.66 -7.59
CA LYS A 505 -22.41 19.90 -6.99
C LYS A 505 -23.50 20.01 -8.03
N LYS A 506 -23.27 20.72 -9.16
CA LYS A 506 -24.21 20.82 -10.27
C LYS A 506 -24.50 19.44 -10.87
N ALA A 507 -23.45 18.68 -11.18
CA ALA A 507 -23.59 17.33 -11.78
C ALA A 507 -24.36 16.38 -10.85
N LEU A 508 -24.00 16.35 -9.56
CA LEU A 508 -24.65 15.51 -8.54
C LEU A 508 -26.12 15.90 -8.33
N GLN A 509 -26.49 17.18 -8.38
CA GLN A 509 -27.89 17.62 -8.26
C GLN A 509 -28.73 17.13 -9.44
N ILE A 510 -28.22 17.24 -10.65
CA ILE A 510 -28.92 16.79 -11.86
C ILE A 510 -29.09 15.26 -11.86
N LEU A 511 -28.00 14.52 -11.61
CA LEU A 511 -28.05 13.06 -11.52
C LEU A 511 -28.98 12.58 -10.38
N GLY A 512 -28.97 13.26 -9.23
CA GLY A 512 -29.90 12.98 -8.12
C GLY A 512 -31.37 13.22 -8.49
N GLY A 513 -31.64 14.19 -9.33
CA GLY A 513 -32.99 14.41 -9.91
C GLY A 513 -33.43 13.22 -10.76
N ILE A 514 -32.55 12.73 -11.64
CA ILE A 514 -32.80 11.56 -12.51
C ILE A 514 -33.02 10.32 -11.65
N GLN A 515 -32.18 10.07 -10.65
CA GLN A 515 -32.31 8.94 -9.71
C GLN A 515 -33.69 8.96 -9.01
N LYS A 516 -34.04 10.10 -8.44
CA LYS A 516 -35.31 10.29 -7.72
C LYS A 516 -36.52 10.05 -8.63
N GLU A 517 -36.49 10.60 -9.85
CA GLU A 517 -37.54 10.43 -10.84
C GLU A 517 -37.67 8.94 -11.25
N PHE A 518 -36.55 8.29 -11.58
CA PHE A 518 -36.56 6.89 -11.99
C PHE A 518 -37.05 5.99 -10.87
N ASN A 519 -36.44 6.06 -9.68
CA ASN A 519 -36.82 5.22 -8.55
C ASN A 519 -38.25 5.45 -8.08
N GLY A 520 -38.76 6.71 -8.17
CA GLY A 520 -40.14 7.06 -7.81
C GLY A 520 -41.18 6.59 -8.81
N ALA A 521 -40.79 6.32 -10.07
CA ALA A 521 -41.67 5.83 -11.11
C ALA A 521 -41.83 4.29 -11.13
N GLN A 522 -40.98 3.57 -10.37
CA GLN A 522 -41.05 2.11 -10.33
C GLN A 522 -42.23 1.63 -9.50
N SER A 523 -42.95 0.66 -10.01
CA SER A 523 -44.06 -0.01 -9.33
C SER A 523 -43.62 -1.21 -8.47
N CYS A 524 -42.35 -1.60 -8.53
CA CYS A 524 -41.70 -2.68 -7.82
C CYS A 524 -40.53 -2.15 -6.99
N GLU A 525 -39.82 -3.03 -6.29
CA GLU A 525 -38.65 -2.68 -5.47
C GLU A 525 -37.38 -2.37 -6.29
N LYS A 526 -37.51 -2.27 -7.64
CA LYS A 526 -36.39 -1.96 -8.54
C LYS A 526 -35.87 -0.53 -8.32
N LYS A 527 -34.56 -0.39 -8.18
CA LYS A 527 -33.89 0.92 -7.97
C LYS A 527 -32.55 0.97 -8.66
N VAL A 528 -32.10 2.19 -8.96
CA VAL A 528 -30.73 2.49 -9.31
C VAL A 528 -30.05 3.23 -8.14
N SER A 529 -28.85 2.77 -7.72
CA SER A 529 -28.03 3.48 -6.75
C SER A 529 -27.43 4.75 -7.37
N PHE A 530 -27.02 5.68 -6.54
CA PHE A 530 -26.34 6.89 -7.03
C PHE A 530 -24.95 6.55 -7.58
N ALA A 531 -24.27 5.57 -6.96
CA ALA A 531 -22.98 5.06 -7.42
C ALA A 531 -23.07 4.49 -8.83
N ASP A 532 -24.08 3.63 -9.09
CA ASP A 532 -24.32 3.10 -10.42
C ASP A 532 -24.68 4.21 -11.44
N LEU A 533 -25.47 5.19 -11.03
CA LEU A 533 -25.88 6.27 -11.92
C LEU A 533 -24.73 7.18 -12.34
N ILE A 534 -23.77 7.45 -11.43
CA ILE A 534 -22.54 8.20 -11.74
C ILE A 534 -21.71 7.46 -12.80
N VAL A 535 -21.47 6.18 -12.58
CA VAL A 535 -20.67 5.34 -13.50
C VAL A 535 -21.38 5.23 -14.86
N LEU A 536 -22.69 4.99 -14.84
CA LEU A 536 -23.52 4.92 -16.06
C LEU A 536 -23.48 6.24 -16.85
N GLY A 537 -23.44 7.37 -16.13
CA GLY A 537 -23.31 8.68 -16.75
C GLY A 537 -21.99 8.86 -17.50
N GLY A 538 -20.89 8.43 -16.90
CA GLY A 538 -19.57 8.40 -17.54
C GLY A 538 -19.54 7.48 -18.77
N CYS A 539 -20.11 6.28 -18.66
CA CYS A 539 -20.23 5.34 -19.79
C CYS A 539 -21.04 5.92 -20.93
N ALA A 540 -22.22 6.50 -20.66
CA ALA A 540 -23.06 7.13 -21.67
C ALA A 540 -22.35 8.30 -22.38
N ALA A 541 -21.58 9.11 -21.64
CA ALA A 541 -20.82 10.21 -22.20
C ALA A 541 -19.69 9.74 -23.13
N VAL A 542 -18.96 8.70 -22.74
CA VAL A 542 -17.89 8.10 -23.58
C VAL A 542 -18.46 7.47 -24.83
N GLU A 543 -19.57 6.72 -24.72
CA GLU A 543 -20.28 6.16 -25.89
C GLU A 543 -20.75 7.26 -26.86
N GLN A 544 -21.30 8.36 -26.33
CA GLN A 544 -21.72 9.51 -27.13
C GLN A 544 -20.51 10.20 -27.78
N ALA A 545 -19.38 10.31 -27.10
CA ALA A 545 -18.16 10.89 -27.65
C ALA A 545 -17.57 10.04 -28.78
N ALA A 546 -17.62 8.70 -28.66
CA ALA A 546 -17.23 7.77 -29.70
C ALA A 546 -18.16 7.91 -30.93
N LYS A 547 -19.48 7.96 -30.72
CA LYS A 547 -20.46 8.19 -31.76
C LYS A 547 -20.23 9.52 -32.47
N ASN A 548 -19.93 10.59 -31.74
CA ASN A 548 -19.59 11.91 -32.29
C ASN A 548 -18.31 11.91 -33.14
N ALA A 549 -17.42 10.93 -32.88
CA ALA A 549 -16.20 10.68 -33.65
C ALA A 549 -16.43 9.76 -34.87
N GLY A 550 -17.63 9.17 -35.03
CA GLY A 550 -17.99 8.26 -36.13
C GLY A 550 -17.78 6.77 -35.80
N HIS A 551 -17.60 6.41 -34.52
CA HIS A 551 -17.41 5.04 -34.06
C HIS A 551 -18.60 4.59 -33.20
N GLU A 552 -19.02 3.35 -33.36
CA GLU A 552 -19.93 2.72 -32.41
C GLU A 552 -19.16 2.02 -31.32
N ALA A 553 -19.47 2.37 -30.07
CA ALA A 553 -18.87 1.74 -28.90
C ALA A 553 -19.96 1.51 -27.85
N ILE A 554 -19.93 0.35 -27.22
CA ILE A 554 -20.80 -0.01 -26.10
C ILE A 554 -19.87 -0.36 -24.92
N ILE A 555 -20.03 0.36 -23.81
CA ILE A 555 -19.30 0.06 -22.59
C ILE A 555 -20.13 -0.93 -21.77
N PRO A 556 -19.59 -2.11 -21.44
CA PRO A 556 -20.25 -3.04 -20.55
C PRO A 556 -20.57 -2.37 -19.22
N PHE A 557 -21.80 -2.50 -18.74
CA PHE A 557 -22.23 -1.96 -17.47
C PHE A 557 -22.98 -3.02 -16.68
N THR A 558 -22.52 -3.27 -15.46
CA THR A 558 -23.16 -4.19 -14.51
C THR A 558 -23.62 -3.39 -13.28
N PRO A 559 -24.94 -3.33 -13.00
CA PRO A 559 -25.46 -2.69 -11.81
C PRO A 559 -25.10 -3.48 -10.55
N GLY A 560 -25.31 -2.87 -9.37
CA GLY A 560 -25.09 -3.53 -8.08
C GLY A 560 -24.19 -2.76 -7.12
N ARG A 561 -23.70 -1.57 -7.49
CA ARG A 561 -23.09 -0.64 -6.52
C ARG A 561 -24.17 -0.12 -5.59
N THR A 562 -23.79 0.23 -4.38
CA THR A 562 -24.67 0.79 -3.35
C THR A 562 -24.14 2.14 -2.87
N ASP A 563 -24.95 2.84 -2.07
CA ASP A 563 -24.66 4.20 -1.62
C ASP A 563 -24.31 4.21 -0.14
N ALA A 564 -23.07 4.52 0.22
CA ALA A 564 -22.65 4.67 1.60
C ALA A 564 -23.26 5.94 2.24
N SER A 565 -23.41 5.91 3.56
CA SER A 565 -23.75 7.10 4.36
C SER A 565 -22.50 7.83 4.83
N GLN A 566 -22.68 9.05 5.41
CA GLN A 566 -21.58 9.77 6.01
C GLN A 566 -21.02 9.04 7.25
N GLU A 567 -21.89 8.36 8.00
CA GLU A 567 -21.53 7.56 9.18
C GLU A 567 -20.73 6.33 8.82
N GLN A 568 -20.85 5.83 7.59
CA GLN A 568 -20.07 4.72 7.03
C GLN A 568 -18.76 5.19 6.37
N THR A 569 -18.42 6.48 6.49
CA THR A 569 -17.22 7.07 5.90
C THR A 569 -16.31 7.58 7.01
N ASP A 570 -15.17 6.92 7.20
CA ASP A 570 -14.09 7.40 8.08
C ASP A 570 -13.41 8.61 7.44
N VAL A 571 -13.91 9.81 7.76
CA VAL A 571 -13.49 11.08 7.13
C VAL A 571 -11.98 11.27 7.24
N GLY A 572 -11.40 11.01 8.42
CA GLY A 572 -9.96 11.18 8.65
C GLY A 572 -9.11 10.24 7.80
N SER A 573 -9.44 8.95 7.84
CA SER A 573 -8.67 7.96 7.08
C SER A 573 -8.99 7.99 5.57
N PHE A 574 -10.18 8.48 5.16
CA PHE A 574 -10.53 8.64 3.75
C PHE A 574 -9.86 9.86 3.09
N ALA A 575 -9.50 10.87 3.87
CA ALA A 575 -8.83 12.08 3.38
C ALA A 575 -7.50 11.78 2.67
N VAL A 576 -6.79 10.72 3.05
CA VAL A 576 -5.53 10.32 2.40
C VAL A 576 -5.69 9.84 0.95
N LEU A 577 -6.93 9.58 0.50
CA LEU A 577 -7.23 9.23 -0.89
C LEU A 577 -7.32 10.47 -1.80
N GLU A 578 -7.25 11.69 -1.26
CA GLU A 578 -7.19 12.91 -2.06
C GLU A 578 -5.95 12.88 -2.96
N PRO A 579 -6.11 12.96 -4.29
CA PRO A 579 -4.95 12.93 -5.17
C PRO A 579 -4.07 14.16 -4.96
N ALA A 580 -2.80 13.95 -4.67
CA ALA A 580 -1.78 14.98 -4.71
C ALA A 580 -1.53 15.47 -6.14
N ALA A 581 -1.62 14.55 -7.08
CA ALA A 581 -1.60 14.80 -8.51
C ALA A 581 -2.56 13.83 -9.22
N ASP A 582 -3.17 14.27 -10.30
CA ASP A 582 -3.92 13.43 -11.22
C ASP A 582 -3.56 13.79 -12.66
N GLY A 583 -2.55 13.12 -13.19
CA GLY A 583 -2.07 13.35 -14.55
C GLY A 583 -3.15 13.11 -15.61
N PHE A 584 -4.14 12.24 -15.35
CA PHE A 584 -5.27 12.01 -16.26
C PHE A 584 -6.16 13.23 -16.41
N ARG A 585 -6.25 14.10 -15.39
CA ARG A 585 -6.97 15.38 -15.42
C ARG A 585 -6.05 16.61 -15.49
N ASN A 586 -4.75 16.43 -15.72
CA ASN A 586 -3.74 17.49 -15.71
C ASN A 586 -3.75 18.34 -14.42
N TYR A 587 -3.95 17.66 -13.26
CA TYR A 587 -3.99 18.27 -11.95
C TYR A 587 -2.70 18.02 -11.17
N LEU A 588 -2.16 19.07 -10.58
CA LEU A 588 -1.03 19.02 -9.67
C LEU A 588 -1.27 20.02 -8.53
N LYS A 589 -1.48 19.49 -7.30
CA LYS A 589 -1.82 20.32 -6.13
C LYS A 589 -0.63 21.12 -5.62
N ILE A 590 0.52 20.49 -5.52
CA ILE A 590 1.75 21.06 -4.94
C ILE A 590 2.94 20.57 -5.76
N LYS A 591 4.03 21.36 -5.75
CA LYS A 591 5.31 20.93 -6.30
C LYS A 591 5.92 19.88 -5.34
N TYR A 592 6.05 18.66 -5.82
CA TYR A 592 6.69 17.56 -5.09
C TYR A 592 8.16 17.43 -5.43
N ALA A 593 8.90 16.64 -4.63
CA ALA A 593 10.28 16.28 -4.93
C ALA A 593 10.39 15.43 -6.21
N VAL A 594 9.32 14.69 -6.55
CA VAL A 594 9.19 13.88 -7.77
C VAL A 594 8.45 14.64 -8.86
N SER A 595 8.73 14.32 -10.12
CA SER A 595 8.12 15.00 -11.28
C SER A 595 6.65 14.62 -11.49
N ALA A 596 5.92 15.45 -12.24
CA ALA A 596 4.50 15.20 -12.53
C ALA A 596 4.28 13.92 -13.34
N GLU A 597 5.23 13.54 -14.19
CA GLU A 597 5.19 12.29 -14.96
C GLU A 597 5.47 11.05 -14.09
N GLU A 598 6.29 11.16 -13.04
CA GLU A 598 6.46 10.08 -12.06
C GLU A 598 5.19 9.89 -11.22
N LEU A 599 4.53 10.98 -10.82
CA LEU A 599 3.24 10.95 -10.13
C LEU A 599 2.12 10.38 -11.03
N LEU A 600 2.19 10.58 -12.35
CA LEU A 600 1.27 9.90 -13.29
C LEU A 600 1.48 8.38 -13.27
N VAL A 601 2.73 7.92 -13.34
CA VAL A 601 3.05 6.48 -13.32
C VAL A 601 2.63 5.86 -12.00
N ASP A 602 2.89 6.53 -10.89
CA ASP A 602 2.42 6.11 -9.56
C ASP A 602 0.90 5.95 -9.51
N ARG A 603 0.18 6.95 -10.00
CA ARG A 603 -1.29 6.89 -10.07
C ARG A 603 -1.80 5.76 -10.97
N ALA A 604 -1.16 5.55 -12.11
CA ALA A 604 -1.49 4.45 -13.02
C ALA A 604 -1.27 3.09 -12.37
N GLN A 605 -0.18 2.92 -11.61
CA GLN A 605 0.10 1.69 -10.88
C GLN A 605 -0.94 1.44 -9.78
N LEU A 606 -1.33 2.46 -9.00
CA LEU A 606 -2.40 2.35 -8.01
C LEU A 606 -3.75 1.97 -8.63
N LEU A 607 -4.02 2.42 -9.86
CA LEU A 607 -5.19 2.02 -10.65
C LEU A 607 -4.97 0.69 -11.40
N THR A 608 -3.91 -0.04 -11.12
CA THR A 608 -3.55 -1.31 -11.77
C THR A 608 -3.45 -1.25 -13.29
N LEU A 609 -3.17 -0.07 -13.84
CA LEU A 609 -3.08 0.15 -15.28
C LEU A 609 -1.71 -0.28 -15.82
N THR A 610 -1.74 -0.89 -16.98
CA THR A 610 -0.55 -1.11 -17.80
C THR A 610 -0.12 0.17 -18.52
N ALA A 611 1.10 0.22 -19.07
CA ALA A 611 1.55 1.37 -19.83
C ALA A 611 0.68 1.66 -21.08
N PRO A 612 0.18 0.67 -21.86
CA PRO A 612 -0.80 0.92 -22.91
C PRO A 612 -2.12 1.50 -22.41
N GLU A 613 -2.69 0.96 -21.30
CA GLU A 613 -3.93 1.47 -20.71
C GLU A 613 -3.78 2.90 -20.20
N MET A 614 -2.67 3.22 -19.52
CA MET A 614 -2.33 4.59 -19.12
C MET A 614 -2.26 5.52 -20.33
N THR A 615 -1.60 5.09 -21.41
CA THR A 615 -1.41 5.87 -22.65
C THR A 615 -2.75 6.22 -23.30
N VAL A 616 -3.64 5.23 -23.52
CA VAL A 616 -4.93 5.50 -24.17
C VAL A 616 -5.83 6.38 -23.29
N LEU A 617 -5.81 6.18 -21.97
CA LEU A 617 -6.59 7.01 -21.04
C LEU A 617 -6.13 8.46 -21.07
N ILE A 618 -4.84 8.74 -21.08
CA ILE A 618 -4.33 10.11 -21.22
C ILE A 618 -4.82 10.73 -22.51
N GLY A 619 -4.61 10.09 -23.67
CA GLY A 619 -5.04 10.61 -24.96
C GLY A 619 -6.54 10.87 -25.02
N GLY A 620 -7.34 9.94 -24.53
CA GLY A 620 -8.81 10.07 -24.50
C GLY A 620 -9.30 11.16 -23.56
N MET A 621 -8.79 11.22 -22.32
CA MET A 621 -9.16 12.27 -21.35
C MET A 621 -8.84 13.67 -21.88
N ARG A 622 -7.74 13.85 -22.63
CA ARG A 622 -7.39 15.12 -23.27
C ARG A 622 -8.40 15.50 -24.36
N VAL A 623 -8.71 14.61 -25.29
CA VAL A 623 -9.68 14.93 -26.36
C VAL A 623 -11.10 15.06 -25.86
N LEU A 624 -11.45 14.42 -24.74
CA LEU A 624 -12.72 14.61 -24.02
C LEU A 624 -12.77 15.92 -23.20
N ASN A 625 -11.67 16.71 -23.18
CA ASN A 625 -11.55 17.97 -22.46
C ASN A 625 -11.78 17.83 -20.94
N ALA A 626 -11.36 16.69 -20.38
CA ALA A 626 -11.59 16.33 -18.98
C ALA A 626 -10.54 16.90 -18.01
N ASN A 627 -9.73 17.86 -18.43
CA ASN A 627 -8.72 18.50 -17.61
C ASN A 627 -9.34 19.30 -16.45
N PHE A 628 -8.64 19.30 -15.32
CA PHE A 628 -8.96 20.19 -14.19
C PHE A 628 -9.02 21.66 -14.63
N GLY A 629 -10.04 22.37 -14.16
CA GLY A 629 -10.26 23.76 -14.52
C GLY A 629 -10.49 24.01 -16.02
N ARG A 630 -10.76 22.97 -16.81
CA ARG A 630 -10.85 23.02 -18.27
C ARG A 630 -9.60 23.59 -18.93
N SER A 631 -8.44 23.33 -18.33
CA SER A 631 -7.15 23.68 -18.90
C SER A 631 -7.00 23.11 -20.31
N GLN A 632 -6.47 23.92 -21.22
CA GLN A 632 -6.25 23.51 -22.62
C GLN A 632 -4.89 22.85 -22.86
N HIS A 633 -4.11 22.62 -21.78
CA HIS A 633 -2.83 21.94 -21.90
C HIS A 633 -3.06 20.46 -22.28
N GLY A 634 -2.40 20.01 -23.32
CA GLY A 634 -2.55 18.65 -23.84
C GLY A 634 -3.83 18.40 -24.64
N VAL A 635 -4.74 19.37 -24.76
CA VAL A 635 -5.95 19.23 -25.60
C VAL A 635 -5.56 19.43 -27.08
N PHE A 636 -4.87 18.41 -27.64
CA PHE A 636 -4.33 18.48 -29.00
C PHE A 636 -5.42 18.10 -30.06
N THR A 637 -6.56 18.76 -30.00
CA THR A 637 -7.66 18.56 -30.95
C THR A 637 -8.41 19.87 -31.21
N LYS A 638 -8.91 20.05 -32.40
CA LYS A 638 -9.82 21.13 -32.78
C LYS A 638 -11.30 20.77 -32.62
N ARG A 639 -11.58 19.55 -32.18
CA ARG A 639 -12.95 18.99 -32.01
C ARG A 639 -13.08 18.29 -30.65
N PRO A 640 -12.97 19.05 -29.55
CA PRO A 640 -13.06 18.49 -28.21
C PRO A 640 -14.41 17.79 -27.97
N GLU A 641 -14.44 16.89 -26.97
CA GLU A 641 -15.58 16.05 -26.63
C GLU A 641 -15.96 15.03 -27.74
N LYS A 642 -15.02 14.72 -28.65
CA LYS A 642 -15.08 13.58 -29.56
C LYS A 642 -13.94 12.63 -29.26
N LEU A 643 -14.25 11.35 -29.14
CA LEU A 643 -13.23 10.34 -28.80
C LEU A 643 -12.42 9.96 -30.06
N THR A 644 -11.40 10.76 -30.34
CA THR A 644 -10.50 10.60 -31.48
C THR A 644 -9.06 10.39 -31.02
N ASN A 645 -8.22 9.87 -31.89
CA ASN A 645 -6.79 9.72 -31.67
C ASN A 645 -5.99 11.01 -31.92
N ASP A 646 -6.65 12.16 -32.03
CA ASP A 646 -6.05 13.47 -32.35
C ASP A 646 -4.89 13.84 -31.42
N PHE A 647 -4.97 13.45 -30.14
CA PHE A 647 -3.89 13.68 -29.17
C PHE A 647 -2.55 13.14 -29.68
N PHE A 648 -2.52 11.89 -30.10
CA PHE A 648 -1.30 11.22 -30.55
C PHE A 648 -0.83 11.76 -31.91
N VAL A 649 -1.75 11.97 -32.83
CA VAL A 649 -1.45 12.53 -34.16
C VAL A 649 -0.77 13.90 -34.03
N ASN A 650 -1.31 14.78 -33.18
CA ASN A 650 -0.81 16.15 -33.02
C ASN A 650 0.41 16.22 -32.09
N LEU A 651 0.53 15.31 -31.10
CA LEU A 651 1.74 15.20 -30.25
C LEU A 651 2.97 14.84 -31.09
N LEU A 652 2.80 13.94 -32.06
CA LEU A 652 3.90 13.42 -32.88
C LEU A 652 4.11 14.22 -34.17
N ASP A 653 3.32 15.28 -34.40
CA ASP A 653 3.43 16.14 -35.59
C ASP A 653 4.76 16.87 -35.64
N MET A 654 5.58 16.55 -36.64
CA MET A 654 6.90 17.10 -36.87
C MET A 654 6.90 18.58 -37.25
N SER A 655 5.75 19.13 -37.65
CA SER A 655 5.60 20.57 -37.92
C SER A 655 5.54 21.41 -36.63
N THR A 656 5.42 20.77 -35.47
CA THR A 656 5.39 21.45 -34.18
C THR A 656 6.76 21.43 -33.50
N THR A 657 7.17 22.57 -32.94
CA THR A 657 8.35 22.69 -32.06
C THR A 657 7.89 23.06 -30.65
N TRP A 658 8.45 22.41 -29.65
CA TRP A 658 8.10 22.64 -28.27
C TRP A 658 9.16 23.49 -27.55
N LYS A 659 8.70 24.40 -26.68
CA LYS A 659 9.54 25.22 -25.83
C LYS A 659 8.88 25.43 -24.47
N ALA A 660 9.67 25.31 -23.39
CA ALA A 660 9.24 25.66 -22.05
C ALA A 660 8.89 27.16 -21.95
N THR A 661 7.80 27.47 -21.20
CA THR A 661 7.32 28.85 -21.01
C THR A 661 7.89 29.50 -19.76
N SER A 662 8.40 28.70 -18.81
CA SER A 662 8.93 29.14 -17.52
C SER A 662 10.21 28.37 -17.16
N GLU A 663 10.97 28.89 -16.19
CA GLU A 663 12.14 28.20 -15.64
C GLU A 663 11.78 26.86 -14.93
N ASP A 664 10.52 26.71 -14.51
CA ASP A 664 10.03 25.48 -13.86
C ASP A 664 9.76 24.32 -14.82
N ASP A 665 9.86 24.52 -16.13
CA ASP A 665 9.65 23.54 -17.20
C ASP A 665 8.36 22.69 -17.05
N ASN A 666 7.28 23.24 -16.47
CA ASN A 666 6.03 22.54 -16.25
C ASN A 666 5.00 22.76 -17.35
N VAL A 667 5.10 23.88 -18.08
CA VAL A 667 4.22 24.25 -19.18
C VAL A 667 5.05 24.57 -20.42
N PHE A 668 4.59 24.09 -21.57
CA PHE A 668 5.26 24.20 -22.85
C PHE A 668 4.34 24.79 -23.89
N GLU A 669 4.91 25.58 -24.81
CA GLU A 669 4.27 26.04 -26.03
C GLU A 669 4.72 25.21 -27.22
N GLY A 670 3.75 24.66 -27.95
CA GLY A 670 3.94 24.01 -29.26
C GLY A 670 3.66 25.01 -30.38
N ARG A 671 4.69 25.37 -31.14
CA ARG A 671 4.61 26.36 -32.21
C ARG A 671 4.85 25.72 -33.56
N ASP A 672 4.15 26.25 -34.59
CA ASP A 672 4.42 25.85 -35.97
C ASP A 672 5.85 26.17 -36.33
N ARG A 673 6.57 25.20 -36.87
CA ARG A 673 8.00 25.27 -37.16
C ARG A 673 8.31 26.31 -38.25
N SER A 674 7.39 26.55 -39.17
CA SER A 674 7.58 27.45 -40.30
C SER A 674 7.13 28.88 -40.02
N THR A 675 6.01 29.05 -39.32
CA THR A 675 5.39 30.36 -39.07
C THR A 675 5.70 30.91 -37.69
N GLY A 676 6.05 30.06 -36.71
CA GLY A 676 6.22 30.44 -35.32
C GLY A 676 4.89 30.64 -34.55
N GLU A 677 3.75 30.46 -35.20
CA GLU A 677 2.42 30.59 -34.56
C GLU A 677 2.18 29.54 -33.50
N LEU A 678 1.54 29.96 -32.40
CA LEU A 678 1.16 29.05 -31.32
C LEU A 678 0.06 28.08 -31.82
N LYS A 679 0.36 26.77 -31.76
CA LYS A 679 -0.59 25.69 -32.10
C LYS A 679 -1.23 25.09 -30.85
N TRP A 680 -0.41 24.74 -29.88
CA TRP A 680 -0.79 23.98 -28.71
C TRP A 680 -0.07 24.47 -27.44
N THR A 681 -0.61 24.11 -26.28
CA THR A 681 0.12 24.17 -25.02
C THR A 681 0.06 22.79 -24.34
N ALA A 682 1.08 22.45 -23.56
CA ALA A 682 1.22 21.14 -22.94
C ALA A 682 1.84 21.23 -21.54
N THR A 683 1.65 20.20 -20.76
CA THR A 683 2.42 19.95 -19.54
C THR A 683 3.49 18.88 -19.78
N ARG A 684 4.35 18.65 -18.78
CA ARG A 684 5.29 17.53 -18.79
C ARG A 684 4.59 16.18 -18.97
N VAL A 685 3.42 16.01 -18.31
CA VAL A 685 2.58 14.80 -18.40
C VAL A 685 2.13 14.54 -19.84
N ASP A 686 1.90 15.56 -20.64
CA ASP A 686 1.52 15.39 -22.04
C ASP A 686 2.71 15.04 -22.92
N LEU A 687 3.84 15.76 -22.75
CA LEU A 687 5.00 15.62 -23.61
C LEU A 687 5.84 14.38 -23.34
N ILE A 688 5.72 13.75 -22.16
CA ILE A 688 6.45 12.52 -21.85
C ILE A 688 6.12 11.39 -22.83
N PHE A 689 4.88 11.36 -23.37
CA PHE A 689 4.43 10.38 -24.37
C PHE A 689 5.06 10.58 -25.75
N GLY A 690 5.67 11.73 -25.99
CA GLY A 690 6.48 12.00 -27.19
C GLY A 690 7.98 11.89 -26.96
N SER A 691 8.45 11.93 -25.71
CA SER A 691 9.88 11.98 -25.37
C SER A 691 10.44 10.69 -24.78
N ASN A 692 9.72 10.01 -23.88
CA ASN A 692 10.14 8.70 -23.36
C ASN A 692 10.01 7.64 -24.46
N SER A 693 11.07 6.88 -24.72
CA SER A 693 11.13 5.95 -25.88
C SER A 693 10.04 4.88 -25.85
N GLN A 694 9.71 4.34 -24.67
CA GLN A 694 8.66 3.32 -24.53
C GLN A 694 7.26 3.93 -24.70
N LEU A 695 6.98 5.04 -24.03
CA LEU A 695 5.69 5.73 -24.17
C LEU A 695 5.49 6.29 -25.57
N ARG A 696 6.58 6.77 -26.22
CA ARG A 696 6.52 7.18 -27.61
C ARG A 696 6.18 6.02 -28.55
N ALA A 697 6.78 4.85 -28.37
CA ALA A 697 6.44 3.68 -29.17
C ALA A 697 4.95 3.31 -29.05
N LEU A 698 4.35 3.45 -27.85
CA LEU A 698 2.91 3.27 -27.66
C LEU A 698 2.09 4.40 -28.33
N ALA A 699 2.54 5.64 -28.20
CA ALA A 699 1.88 6.79 -28.84
C ALA A 699 1.88 6.66 -30.37
N GLU A 700 2.95 6.15 -30.98
CA GLU A 700 3.06 5.90 -32.41
C GLU A 700 2.04 4.86 -32.90
N VAL A 701 1.74 3.82 -32.11
CA VAL A 701 0.65 2.87 -32.43
C VAL A 701 -0.68 3.60 -32.60
N TYR A 702 -1.02 4.49 -31.67
CA TYR A 702 -2.30 5.21 -31.68
C TYR A 702 -2.32 6.43 -32.60
N GLY A 703 -1.15 6.95 -32.98
CA GLY A 703 -1.00 8.05 -33.93
C GLY A 703 -1.06 7.63 -35.41
N SER A 704 -1.09 6.33 -35.70
CA SER A 704 -1.14 5.80 -37.06
C SER A 704 -2.53 6.04 -37.72
N GLU A 705 -2.59 6.15 -39.02
CA GLU A 705 -3.82 6.48 -39.78
C GLU A 705 -4.92 5.41 -39.63
N ASP A 706 -4.54 4.15 -39.44
CA ASP A 706 -5.42 2.99 -39.28
C ASP A 706 -5.81 2.67 -37.85
N SER A 707 -5.37 3.48 -36.87
CA SER A 707 -5.50 3.17 -35.45
C SER A 707 -6.73 3.76 -34.76
N GLN A 708 -7.58 4.49 -35.45
CA GLN A 708 -8.72 5.21 -34.84
C GLN A 708 -9.69 4.26 -34.11
N GLU A 709 -10.09 3.18 -34.76
CA GLU A 709 -10.97 2.17 -34.17
C GLU A 709 -10.30 1.45 -33.00
N LYS A 710 -9.03 1.06 -33.17
CA LYS A 710 -8.23 0.46 -32.08
C LYS A 710 -8.13 1.38 -30.86
N PHE A 711 -7.87 2.67 -31.08
CA PHE A 711 -7.79 3.64 -29.99
C PHE A 711 -9.11 3.72 -29.22
N VAL A 712 -10.26 3.82 -29.91
CA VAL A 712 -11.58 3.87 -29.28
C VAL A 712 -11.84 2.59 -28.48
N HIS A 713 -11.56 1.42 -29.06
CA HIS A 713 -11.73 0.13 -28.40
C HIS A 713 -10.86 0.02 -27.13
N ASP A 714 -9.58 0.35 -27.23
CA ASP A 714 -8.64 0.22 -26.11
C ASP A 714 -8.94 1.25 -25.02
N PHE A 715 -9.37 2.48 -25.38
CA PHE A 715 -9.83 3.47 -24.41
C PHE A 715 -11.08 2.98 -23.66
N VAL A 716 -12.07 2.46 -24.36
CA VAL A 716 -13.31 1.92 -23.75
C VAL A 716 -12.98 0.78 -22.79
N THR A 717 -12.06 -0.10 -23.16
CA THR A 717 -11.62 -1.22 -22.33
C THR A 717 -10.93 -0.72 -21.05
N ALA A 718 -10.00 0.22 -21.18
CA ALA A 718 -9.28 0.80 -20.03
C ALA A 718 -10.22 1.63 -19.13
N TRP A 719 -11.16 2.39 -19.73
CA TRP A 719 -12.20 3.10 -18.99
C TRP A 719 -13.07 2.14 -18.18
N ASN A 720 -13.58 1.08 -18.81
CA ASN A 720 -14.40 0.07 -18.15
C ASN A 720 -13.65 -0.59 -16.98
N LYS A 721 -12.37 -0.86 -17.15
CA LYS A 721 -11.51 -1.38 -16.08
C LYS A 721 -11.51 -0.45 -14.87
N VAL A 722 -11.23 0.85 -15.07
CA VAL A 722 -11.19 1.83 -13.95
C VAL A 722 -12.55 1.94 -13.26
N MET A 723 -13.65 1.94 -14.02
CA MET A 723 -15.00 2.04 -13.47
C MET A 723 -15.40 0.82 -12.62
N ASN A 724 -14.71 -0.32 -12.75
CA ASN A 724 -15.06 -1.57 -12.07
C ASN A 724 -13.97 -2.09 -11.11
N LEU A 725 -12.90 -1.34 -10.84
CA LEU A 725 -11.78 -1.80 -9.99
C LEU A 725 -12.21 -2.21 -8.57
N ASP A 726 -13.26 -1.60 -8.04
CA ASP A 726 -13.84 -1.87 -6.72
C ASP A 726 -15.02 -2.85 -6.72
N ARG A 727 -15.31 -3.49 -7.87
CA ARG A 727 -16.39 -4.47 -8.04
C ARG A 727 -15.88 -5.90 -7.77
N PHE A 728 -15.61 -6.18 -6.50
CA PHE A 728 -15.13 -7.50 -6.05
C PHE A 728 -16.18 -8.61 -6.15
N ASP A 729 -17.41 -8.25 -6.45
CA ASP A 729 -18.54 -9.16 -6.69
C ASP A 729 -18.60 -9.67 -8.14
N LEU A 730 -17.81 -9.09 -9.06
CA LEU A 730 -17.76 -9.49 -10.47
C LEU A 730 -16.58 -10.41 -10.80
N VAL A 731 -15.75 -10.77 -9.84
CA VAL A 731 -14.53 -11.57 -10.04
C VAL A 731 -14.75 -13.03 -9.65
#